data_bfcf17405134ef76bcc1f62620469c68
#
_entry.id   bfcf17405134ef76bcc1f62620469c68
#
_cell.length_a   1.000
_cell.length_b   1.000
_cell.length_c   1.000
_cell.angle_alpha   90.00
_cell.angle_beta   90.00
_cell.angle_gamma   90.00
#
_symmetry.space_group_name_H-M   'P 1'
#
loop_
_entity.id
_entity.type
_entity.pdbx_description
1 polymer ?
#
loop_
_entity_poly.entity_id
_entity_poly.type
_entity_poly.pdbx_seq_one_letter_code
_entity_poly.pdbx_strand_id
1 'polypeptide(L)'
;GSHLYRTRNMLERDKNHPAVIIWSLGNEAGDGTNFVKTSAWIKSRDKSRPVQYEQAGTKAHTDIYCPMYATIEHMIQYAEKNKEKPLIQCEYAHAMGNSTGNLQDYWDAIESHDMLQGGCIWDWVDQGLLTTNEKGEKFWAYGGDFGPKDVWTDGNFNCNGLVDANRTPHPGLYEVKKVYQYVGFKAVDVADGKFEVINKYDFLNLNNFAFDWRIEADGIKVAEGKIESLNVPAHGKMEVSIPVVVKAEPGKEYFIIVSAKTIAATDLIPAGHEVAYEQFNLPISAPALSVTPKGKLAIEMSSGKAVVKGGDFTVAFDLTKGSINSLAFEGKEMLNEGKGPEPDFWRAPTDNDFGNGLDKRDKVWRKAGEGRKLTGSKVTQISENQVNVELSFDIQGLEGETIAKYESVYKVYGDREIEVVNNFKATADKLPEIPRMGMNLQLAREYDNMQWLGRGPQENYCDRNTGALVGLYNGKVKDQYWAYIRPQENGNKTDVRWVAFKNNEGNGLLSIGSPLLSVSAHHNLMEDFESPVRTVGRVYDGVTVVNRHTTDVKERPLVSVNLDYKQMGVGGDNSWGARTHKQYLITDKEYSYSFRLKLVKKGDDLNSIARTKIDATPVPVEKVNIKDKAKIGKIAKSNGKPVKN
;
A
#
# COMPACT_ATOMS: atom_id res chain seq x y z
N GLY A 1 -13.16 45.06 21.38
CA GLY A 1 -13.46 45.13 19.98
C GLY A 1 -14.02 43.83 19.43
N SER A 2 -13.85 43.61 18.13
CA SER A 2 -14.47 42.52 17.37
C SER A 2 -14.17 41.13 17.92
N HIS A 3 -12.93 40.84 18.32
CA HIS A 3 -12.57 39.54 18.94
C HIS A 3 -13.46 39.23 20.14
N LEU A 4 -13.47 40.14 21.12
CA LEU A 4 -14.25 39.93 22.35
C LEU A 4 -15.76 39.81 22.08
N TYR A 5 -16.29 40.58 21.13
CA TYR A 5 -17.70 40.50 20.73
C TYR A 5 -18.05 39.10 20.19
N ARG A 6 -17.24 38.58 19.28
CA ARG A 6 -17.45 37.24 18.70
C ARG A 6 -17.28 36.14 19.75
N THR A 7 -16.26 36.24 20.61
CA THR A 7 -16.03 35.30 21.71
C THR A 7 -17.22 35.25 22.69
N ARG A 8 -17.79 36.43 23.03
CA ARG A 8 -18.99 36.52 23.86
C ARG A 8 -20.18 35.83 23.20
N ASN A 9 -20.44 36.13 21.95
CA ASN A 9 -21.55 35.52 21.22
C ASN A 9 -21.42 34.02 21.13
N MET A 10 -20.23 33.48 20.85
CA MET A 10 -19.96 32.05 20.81
C MET A 10 -20.26 31.41 22.17
N LEU A 11 -19.64 31.92 23.24
CA LEU A 11 -19.80 31.32 24.57
C LEU A 11 -21.24 31.40 25.08
N GLU A 12 -21.89 32.58 24.99
CA GLU A 12 -23.27 32.75 25.50
C GLU A 12 -24.28 31.90 24.71
N ARG A 13 -24.04 31.69 23.39
CA ARG A 13 -24.87 30.79 22.57
C ARG A 13 -24.68 29.34 22.97
N ASP A 14 -23.42 28.90 23.15
CA ASP A 14 -23.04 27.47 23.15
C ASP A 14 -22.77 26.91 24.56
N LYS A 15 -22.75 27.72 25.60
CA LYS A 15 -22.42 27.29 26.99
C LYS A 15 -23.30 26.17 27.54
N ASN A 16 -24.54 26.04 27.04
CA ASN A 16 -25.48 25.02 27.46
C ASN A 16 -25.41 23.72 26.63
N HIS A 17 -24.51 23.65 25.66
CA HIS A 17 -24.28 22.44 24.91
C HIS A 17 -23.23 21.55 25.61
N PRO A 18 -23.60 20.38 26.12
CA PRO A 18 -22.68 19.53 26.88
C PRO A 18 -21.57 18.92 26.00
N ALA A 19 -21.79 18.84 24.68
CA ALA A 19 -20.78 18.37 23.73
C ALA A 19 -19.61 19.37 23.55
N VAL A 20 -19.79 20.65 23.92
CA VAL A 20 -18.69 21.62 23.95
C VAL A 20 -17.87 21.42 25.23
N ILE A 21 -16.68 20.83 25.10
CA ILE A 21 -15.82 20.51 26.25
C ILE A 21 -14.59 21.42 26.35
N ILE A 22 -14.23 22.12 25.28
CA ILE A 22 -13.07 23.02 25.19
C ILE A 22 -13.48 24.27 24.42
N TRP A 23 -13.05 25.46 24.88
CA TRP A 23 -13.19 26.72 24.15
C TRP A 23 -11.96 27.03 23.32
N SER A 24 -12.13 27.27 22.02
CA SER A 24 -11.05 27.74 21.14
C SER A 24 -11.16 29.24 20.90
N LEU A 25 -10.01 29.93 20.91
CA LEU A 25 -9.96 31.38 20.65
C LEU A 25 -9.95 31.75 19.17
N GLY A 26 -9.71 30.77 18.30
CA GLY A 26 -9.65 30.99 16.84
C GLY A 26 -8.72 30.01 16.14
N ASN A 27 -8.37 30.34 14.89
CA ASN A 27 -7.47 29.56 14.04
C ASN A 27 -6.55 30.50 13.26
N GLU A 28 -5.25 30.26 13.28
CA GLU A 28 -4.19 30.88 12.47
C GLU A 28 -4.25 32.41 12.32
N ALA A 29 -4.57 33.11 13.42
CA ALA A 29 -4.81 34.56 13.40
C ALA A 29 -3.75 35.37 14.17
N GLY A 30 -2.54 34.82 14.34
CA GLY A 30 -1.49 35.42 15.17
C GLY A 30 -1.82 35.33 16.66
N ASP A 31 -0.94 35.80 17.51
CA ASP A 31 -1.17 35.89 18.94
C ASP A 31 -0.89 37.30 19.47
N GLY A 32 -1.54 37.64 20.60
CA GLY A 32 -1.35 38.96 21.21
C GLY A 32 -2.43 39.33 22.22
N THR A 33 -2.50 40.60 22.54
CA THR A 33 -3.37 41.13 23.62
C THR A 33 -4.85 40.86 23.42
N ASN A 34 -5.33 40.68 22.18
CA ASN A 34 -6.72 40.32 21.93
C ASN A 34 -7.03 38.94 22.44
N PHE A 35 -6.15 37.94 22.19
CA PHE A 35 -6.31 36.56 22.64
C PHE A 35 -6.20 36.44 24.16
N VAL A 36 -5.24 37.18 24.78
CA VAL A 36 -5.13 37.29 26.25
C VAL A 36 -6.44 37.80 26.87
N LYS A 37 -7.02 38.89 26.30
CA LYS A 37 -8.27 39.49 26.80
C LYS A 37 -9.49 38.56 26.59
N THR A 38 -9.58 37.88 25.47
CA THR A 38 -10.70 36.94 25.21
C THR A 38 -10.61 35.72 26.07
N SER A 39 -9.42 35.16 26.27
CA SER A 39 -9.21 34.05 27.21
C SER A 39 -9.59 34.45 28.64
N ALA A 40 -9.09 35.58 29.13
CA ALA A 40 -9.43 36.08 30.45
C ALA A 40 -10.94 36.26 30.64
N TRP A 41 -11.64 36.76 29.62
CA TRP A 41 -13.10 36.90 29.67
C TRP A 41 -13.79 35.54 29.71
N ILE A 42 -13.40 34.55 28.87
CA ILE A 42 -13.95 33.19 28.90
C ILE A 42 -13.78 32.62 30.31
N LYS A 43 -12.55 32.61 30.86
CA LYS A 43 -12.25 32.06 32.19
C LYS A 43 -13.00 32.76 33.31
N SER A 44 -13.34 34.04 33.16
CA SER A 44 -14.21 34.76 34.12
C SER A 44 -15.66 34.34 34.04
N ARG A 45 -16.16 33.93 32.89
CA ARG A 45 -17.55 33.60 32.60
C ARG A 45 -17.85 32.11 32.72
N ASP A 46 -16.95 31.25 32.25
CA ASP A 46 -17.03 29.78 32.33
C ASP A 46 -15.73 29.24 32.94
N LYS A 47 -15.85 28.67 34.15
CA LYS A 47 -14.73 28.06 34.89
C LYS A 47 -14.68 26.54 34.73
N SER A 48 -15.65 25.96 34.00
CA SER A 48 -15.80 24.51 33.88
C SER A 48 -15.03 23.91 32.71
N ARG A 49 -14.69 24.72 31.68
CA ARG A 49 -14.07 24.26 30.44
C ARG A 49 -12.71 24.92 30.20
N PRO A 50 -11.69 24.16 29.76
CA PRO A 50 -10.40 24.71 29.40
C PRO A 50 -10.48 25.55 28.13
N VAL A 51 -9.48 26.41 27.96
CA VAL A 51 -9.30 27.28 26.79
C VAL A 51 -8.04 26.89 26.04
N GLN A 52 -8.14 26.74 24.73
CA GLN A 52 -7.03 26.47 23.84
C GLN A 52 -6.91 27.50 22.72
N TYR A 53 -5.71 27.61 22.15
CA TYR A 53 -5.40 28.32 20.92
C TYR A 53 -4.02 27.91 20.40
N GLU A 54 -3.93 27.50 19.13
CA GLU A 54 -2.71 26.88 18.61
C GLU A 54 -1.51 27.84 18.60
N GLN A 55 -1.68 29.12 18.23
CA GLN A 55 -0.58 30.08 18.18
C GLN A 55 -0.21 30.68 19.54
N ALA A 56 -0.95 30.33 20.58
CA ALA A 56 -0.53 30.68 21.95
C ALA A 56 0.69 29.85 22.39
N GLY A 57 0.95 28.71 21.77
CA GLY A 57 2.01 27.80 22.21
C GLY A 57 1.80 27.42 23.69
N THR A 58 2.85 27.52 24.50
CA THR A 58 2.81 27.23 25.95
C THR A 58 2.49 28.45 26.84
N LYS A 59 2.08 29.59 26.24
CA LYS A 59 1.81 30.83 27.02
C LYS A 59 0.65 30.65 28.01
N ALA A 60 0.69 31.45 29.10
CA ALA A 60 -0.18 31.29 30.27
C ALA A 60 -1.68 31.55 30.03
N HIS A 61 -2.07 32.15 28.91
CA HIS A 61 -3.48 32.47 28.64
C HIS A 61 -4.27 31.29 28.07
N THR A 62 -3.66 30.12 27.78
CA THR A 62 -4.32 28.88 27.42
C THR A 62 -4.03 27.77 28.42
N ASP A 63 -4.89 26.74 28.44
CA ASP A 63 -4.77 25.62 29.38
C ASP A 63 -4.20 24.36 28.71
N ILE A 64 -4.21 24.32 27.39
CA ILE A 64 -3.75 23.19 26.57
C ILE A 64 -2.66 23.71 25.61
N TYR A 65 -1.58 22.96 25.44
CA TYR A 65 -0.66 23.13 24.33
C TYR A 65 -1.25 22.45 23.09
N CYS A 66 -1.54 23.23 22.06
CA CYS A 66 -2.36 22.79 20.94
C CYS A 66 -1.64 23.08 19.60
N PRO A 67 -0.54 22.35 19.27
CA PRO A 67 0.19 22.56 18.02
C PRO A 67 -0.61 22.01 16.82
N MET A 68 -0.26 22.48 15.61
CA MET A 68 -0.64 21.89 14.33
C MET A 68 0.51 21.06 13.77
N TYR A 69 0.24 19.86 13.30
CA TYR A 69 1.18 18.99 12.56
C TYR A 69 2.55 18.84 13.24
N ALA A 70 2.54 18.75 14.58
CA ALA A 70 3.76 18.47 15.32
C ALA A 70 4.27 17.07 15.01
N THR A 71 5.59 16.94 14.79
CA THR A 71 6.19 15.62 14.58
C THR A 71 6.13 14.76 15.84
N ILE A 72 6.21 13.45 15.67
CA ILE A 72 6.22 12.49 16.79
C ILE A 72 7.34 12.81 17.76
N GLU A 73 8.54 13.12 17.26
CA GLU A 73 9.71 13.48 18.08
C GLU A 73 9.46 14.76 18.90
N HIS A 74 8.80 15.76 18.29
CA HIS A 74 8.45 16.98 19.01
C HIS A 74 7.47 16.72 20.14
N MET A 75 6.45 15.91 19.90
CA MET A 75 5.46 15.53 20.91
C MET A 75 6.11 14.79 22.09
N ILE A 76 6.95 13.79 21.81
CA ILE A 76 7.67 13.04 22.84
C ILE A 76 8.57 13.98 23.66
N GLN A 77 9.37 14.82 23.01
CA GLN A 77 10.22 15.80 23.70
C GLN A 77 9.42 16.76 24.58
N TYR A 78 8.24 17.17 24.10
CA TYR A 78 7.35 18.00 24.90
C TYR A 78 6.85 17.25 26.14
N ALA A 79 6.33 16.04 25.98
CA ALA A 79 5.78 15.23 27.07
C ALA A 79 6.81 14.89 28.14
N GLU A 80 8.07 14.68 27.75
CA GLU A 80 9.16 14.41 28.70
C GLU A 80 9.52 15.63 29.55
N LYS A 81 9.50 16.83 28.94
CA LYS A 81 9.98 18.08 29.58
C LYS A 81 8.89 18.87 30.29
N ASN A 82 7.64 18.76 29.87
CA ASN A 82 6.54 19.58 30.36
C ASN A 82 5.51 18.69 31.09
N LYS A 83 5.08 19.15 32.27
CA LYS A 83 4.10 18.47 33.11
C LYS A 83 2.92 19.37 33.50
N GLU A 84 2.84 20.58 32.93
CA GLU A 84 1.84 21.57 33.30
C GLU A 84 0.61 21.57 32.41
N LYS A 85 0.80 21.33 31.09
CA LYS A 85 -0.28 21.37 30.11
C LYS A 85 -0.29 20.10 29.26
N PRO A 86 -1.45 19.48 29.09
CA PRO A 86 -1.58 18.39 28.12
C PRO A 86 -1.35 18.94 26.70
N LEU A 87 -0.85 18.08 25.81
CA LEU A 87 -0.77 18.34 24.38
C LEU A 87 -1.93 17.67 23.66
N ILE A 88 -2.67 18.48 22.89
CA ILE A 88 -3.66 18.00 21.92
C ILE A 88 -3.34 18.68 20.60
N GLN A 89 -3.08 17.92 19.54
CA GLN A 89 -2.92 18.52 18.22
C GLN A 89 -4.26 18.99 17.70
N CYS A 90 -4.45 20.29 17.47
CA CYS A 90 -5.70 20.78 16.89
C CYS A 90 -5.88 20.35 15.44
N GLU A 91 -4.77 20.09 14.75
CA GLU A 91 -4.72 19.49 13.42
C GLU A 91 -3.51 18.57 13.31
N TYR A 92 -3.69 17.38 12.74
CA TYR A 92 -2.63 16.44 12.40
C TYR A 92 -3.09 15.46 11.32
N ALA A 93 -2.17 14.64 10.79
CA ALA A 93 -2.48 13.58 9.83
C ALA A 93 -3.37 14.10 8.67
N HIS A 94 -2.85 15.09 7.92
CA HIS A 94 -3.57 15.71 6.80
C HIS A 94 -4.01 14.66 5.77
N ALA A 95 -5.33 14.43 5.65
CA ALA A 95 -5.92 13.28 4.95
C ALA A 95 -6.16 13.53 3.46
N MET A 96 -5.30 14.30 2.80
CA MET A 96 -5.42 14.66 1.39
C MET A 96 -5.08 13.49 0.48
N GLY A 97 -6.03 13.04 -0.34
CA GLY A 97 -5.85 11.95 -1.29
C GLY A 97 -5.42 10.65 -0.63
N ASN A 98 -4.48 9.94 -1.25
CA ASN A 98 -3.89 8.72 -0.72
C ASN A 98 -2.82 9.05 0.33
N SER A 99 -3.22 9.10 1.58
CA SER A 99 -2.47 9.61 2.72
C SER A 99 -2.78 8.82 4.01
N THR A 100 -2.69 9.45 5.18
CA THR A 100 -2.95 8.84 6.50
C THR A 100 -1.98 7.71 6.85
N GLY A 101 -0.76 7.74 6.28
CA GLY A 101 0.34 6.88 6.68
C GLY A 101 0.84 7.19 8.09
N ASN A 102 1.59 6.27 8.68
CA ASN A 102 2.20 6.36 10.02
C ASN A 102 1.27 6.80 11.17
N LEU A 103 -0.05 6.63 11.03
CA LEU A 103 -1.00 6.99 12.07
C LEU A 103 -0.81 6.14 13.34
N GLN A 104 -0.46 4.86 13.20
CA GLN A 104 -0.15 3.99 14.34
C GLN A 104 1.07 4.51 15.11
N ASP A 105 2.11 4.99 14.43
CA ASP A 105 3.32 5.54 15.09
C ASP A 105 2.97 6.75 15.96
N TYR A 106 2.05 7.63 15.50
CA TYR A 106 1.53 8.73 16.32
C TYR A 106 0.83 8.22 17.59
N TRP A 107 -0.01 7.19 17.45
CA TRP A 107 -0.79 6.69 18.59
C TRP A 107 0.03 5.86 19.54
N ASP A 108 1.06 5.18 19.08
CA ASP A 108 2.03 4.53 19.98
C ASP A 108 2.74 5.56 20.87
N ALA A 109 3.09 6.73 20.32
CA ALA A 109 3.65 7.82 21.10
C ALA A 109 2.61 8.46 22.05
N ILE A 110 1.39 8.71 21.56
CA ILE A 110 0.31 9.32 22.34
C ILE A 110 -0.06 8.43 23.54
N GLU A 111 -0.28 7.13 23.31
CA GLU A 111 -0.67 6.20 24.38
C GLU A 111 0.44 5.88 25.37
N SER A 112 1.71 6.16 25.03
CA SER A 112 2.85 5.93 25.92
C SER A 112 3.21 7.11 26.84
N HIS A 113 2.53 8.26 26.71
CA HIS A 113 2.83 9.47 27.48
C HIS A 113 1.58 10.17 27.98
N ASP A 114 1.39 10.24 29.29
CA ASP A 114 0.21 10.86 29.94
C ASP A 114 -0.08 12.30 29.52
N MET A 115 0.96 13.04 29.09
CA MET A 115 0.82 14.43 28.64
C MET A 115 0.33 14.56 27.21
N LEU A 116 0.29 13.48 26.44
CA LEU A 116 -0.22 13.43 25.07
C LEU A 116 -1.65 12.89 25.08
N GLN A 117 -2.61 13.72 24.65
CA GLN A 117 -4.04 13.39 24.76
C GLN A 117 -4.70 13.12 23.40
N GLY A 118 -3.94 13.16 22.33
CA GLY A 118 -4.44 12.91 20.98
C GLY A 118 -4.40 14.11 20.05
N GLY A 119 -5.25 14.10 19.03
CA GLY A 119 -5.36 15.16 18.05
C GLY A 119 -6.61 15.03 17.18
N CYS A 120 -6.86 16.07 16.40
CA CYS A 120 -7.96 16.12 15.43
C CYS A 120 -7.38 15.99 14.00
N ILE A 121 -7.77 14.93 13.30
CA ILE A 121 -7.34 14.72 11.90
C ILE A 121 -7.93 15.83 11.02
N TRP A 122 -7.12 16.42 10.15
CA TRP A 122 -7.58 17.36 9.14
C TRP A 122 -7.67 16.65 7.79
N ASP A 123 -8.86 16.36 7.20
CA ASP A 123 -10.17 16.78 7.64
C ASP A 123 -11.13 15.59 7.62
N TRP A 124 -12.42 15.84 7.85
CA TRP A 124 -13.45 14.79 7.83
C TRP A 124 -13.91 14.46 6.41
N VAL A 125 -14.19 15.49 5.57
CA VAL A 125 -14.82 15.29 4.27
C VAL A 125 -14.12 16.09 3.18
N ASP A 126 -13.90 15.47 2.02
CA ASP A 126 -13.49 16.19 0.81
C ASP A 126 -14.50 17.28 0.46
N GLN A 127 -14.02 18.52 0.35
CA GLN A 127 -14.89 19.67 0.11
C GLN A 127 -15.09 19.94 -1.39
N GLY A 128 -15.30 18.86 -2.17
CA GLY A 128 -15.60 18.91 -3.60
C GLY A 128 -17.05 19.33 -3.88
N LEU A 129 -17.27 19.97 -5.02
CA LEU A 129 -18.58 20.39 -5.50
C LEU A 129 -19.04 19.53 -6.69
N LEU A 130 -20.19 18.87 -6.57
CA LEU A 130 -20.69 18.01 -7.64
C LEU A 130 -21.10 18.83 -8.86
N THR A 131 -20.52 18.53 -10.02
CA THR A 131 -20.85 19.16 -11.30
C THR A 131 -20.79 18.15 -12.44
N THR A 132 -20.94 18.59 -13.67
CA THR A 132 -20.85 17.79 -14.88
C THR A 132 -19.86 18.41 -15.86
N ASN A 133 -19.08 17.56 -16.55
CA ASN A 133 -18.23 18.00 -17.65
C ASN A 133 -19.05 18.21 -18.94
N GLU A 134 -18.40 18.65 -20.03
CA GLU A 134 -19.03 18.90 -21.33
C GLU A 134 -19.71 17.65 -21.95
N LYS A 135 -19.31 16.45 -21.52
CA LYS A 135 -19.89 15.17 -21.94
C LYS A 135 -21.08 14.73 -21.08
N GLY A 136 -21.45 15.53 -20.05
CA GLY A 136 -22.50 15.17 -19.10
C GLY A 136 -22.08 14.17 -18.03
N GLU A 137 -20.79 13.83 -17.90
CA GLU A 137 -20.25 12.95 -16.86
C GLU A 137 -20.13 13.74 -15.54
N LYS A 138 -20.65 13.17 -14.44
CA LYS A 138 -20.57 13.78 -13.11
C LYS A 138 -19.17 13.62 -12.51
N PHE A 139 -18.67 14.68 -11.88
CA PHE A 139 -17.41 14.65 -11.14
C PHE A 139 -17.43 15.64 -9.97
N TRP A 140 -16.52 15.48 -9.05
CA TRP A 140 -16.32 16.40 -7.94
C TRP A 140 -15.29 17.45 -8.33
N ALA A 141 -15.77 18.69 -8.47
CA ALA A 141 -14.94 19.84 -8.83
C ALA A 141 -14.23 20.43 -7.59
N TYR A 142 -13.07 21.00 -7.82
CA TYR A 142 -12.25 21.65 -6.80
C TYR A 142 -11.62 22.95 -7.33
N GLY A 143 -10.68 23.54 -6.60
CA GLY A 143 -10.08 24.84 -6.95
C GLY A 143 -9.55 24.87 -8.39
N GLY A 144 -9.95 25.91 -9.14
CA GLY A 144 -9.60 26.12 -10.55
C GLY A 144 -10.58 25.51 -11.56
N ASP A 145 -11.65 24.82 -11.10
CA ASP A 145 -12.71 24.33 -12.00
C ASP A 145 -13.77 25.39 -12.31
N PHE A 146 -13.90 26.38 -11.45
CA PHE A 146 -14.84 27.48 -11.60
C PHE A 146 -14.12 28.82 -11.68
N GLY A 147 -14.76 29.77 -12.36
CA GLY A 147 -14.24 31.13 -12.51
C GLY A 147 -13.18 31.30 -13.59
N PRO A 148 -12.59 32.49 -13.69
CA PRO A 148 -11.56 32.78 -14.67
C PRO A 148 -10.30 31.96 -14.43
N LYS A 149 -9.66 31.48 -15.51
CA LYS A 149 -8.43 30.65 -15.45
C LYS A 149 -7.19 31.39 -14.95
N ASP A 150 -7.23 32.72 -14.89
CA ASP A 150 -6.17 33.61 -14.43
C ASP A 150 -6.25 33.95 -12.93
N VAL A 151 -7.24 33.40 -12.22
CA VAL A 151 -7.37 33.56 -10.78
C VAL A 151 -6.54 32.50 -10.04
N TRP A 152 -5.80 32.94 -9.04
CA TRP A 152 -5.04 32.05 -8.18
C TRP A 152 -5.95 31.05 -7.45
N THR A 153 -5.51 29.79 -7.34
CA THR A 153 -6.25 28.71 -6.70
C THR A 153 -5.33 27.72 -6.02
N ASP A 154 -5.79 27.10 -4.94
CA ASP A 154 -5.09 26.01 -4.24
C ASP A 154 -5.35 24.63 -4.86
N GLY A 155 -6.05 24.55 -6.00
CA GLY A 155 -6.34 23.28 -6.67
C GLY A 155 -7.19 22.35 -5.79
N ASN A 156 -6.76 21.10 -5.64
CA ASN A 156 -7.46 20.08 -4.84
C ASN A 156 -7.10 20.12 -3.34
N PHE A 157 -6.49 21.18 -2.84
CA PHE A 157 -6.04 21.26 -1.43
C PHE A 157 -7.20 21.24 -0.41
N ASN A 158 -8.43 21.55 -0.84
CA ASN A 158 -9.65 21.40 -0.04
C ASN A 158 -10.25 19.98 -0.05
N CYS A 159 -9.64 19.04 -0.78
CA CYS A 159 -10.05 17.64 -0.84
C CYS A 159 -9.11 16.80 0.03
N ASN A 160 -9.30 16.90 1.33
CA ASN A 160 -8.42 16.38 2.39
C ASN A 160 -9.19 15.59 3.45
N GLY A 161 -10.32 14.98 3.04
CA GLY A 161 -11.21 14.25 3.92
C GLY A 161 -10.82 12.79 4.17
N LEU A 162 -11.23 12.27 5.33
CA LEU A 162 -11.28 10.83 5.61
C LEU A 162 -12.41 10.13 4.86
N VAL A 163 -13.38 10.90 4.37
CA VAL A 163 -14.44 10.44 3.48
C VAL A 163 -14.46 11.34 2.23
N ASP A 164 -14.88 10.78 1.12
CA ASP A 164 -15.03 11.56 -0.11
C ASP A 164 -16.19 12.58 -0.02
N ALA A 165 -16.37 13.40 -1.04
CA ALA A 165 -17.38 14.43 -1.05
C ALA A 165 -18.83 13.89 -0.99
N ASN A 166 -19.07 12.61 -1.32
CA ASN A 166 -20.37 11.95 -1.16
C ASN A 166 -20.50 11.16 0.16
N ARG A 167 -19.49 11.20 1.02
CA ARG A 167 -19.40 10.54 2.33
C ARG A 167 -19.02 9.05 2.26
N THR A 168 -18.48 8.56 1.15
CA THR A 168 -17.89 7.22 1.09
C THR A 168 -16.57 7.22 1.86
N PRO A 169 -16.35 6.27 2.80
CA PRO A 169 -15.10 6.17 3.54
C PRO A 169 -13.89 5.96 2.61
N HIS A 170 -12.88 6.83 2.70
CA HIS A 170 -11.59 6.55 2.09
C HIS A 170 -10.88 5.37 2.77
N PRO A 171 -9.96 4.67 2.08
CA PRO A 171 -9.19 3.58 2.69
C PRO A 171 -8.49 3.97 4.00
N GLY A 172 -8.05 5.23 4.14
CA GLY A 172 -7.46 5.77 5.37
C GLY A 172 -8.39 5.73 6.58
N LEU A 173 -9.73 5.81 6.40
CA LEU A 173 -10.67 5.76 7.52
C LEU A 173 -10.70 4.37 8.19
N TYR A 174 -10.41 3.29 7.48
CA TYR A 174 -10.30 1.95 8.07
C TYR A 174 -9.06 1.85 8.97
N GLU A 175 -7.97 2.53 8.62
CA GLU A 175 -6.79 2.66 9.48
C GLU A 175 -7.13 3.47 10.74
N VAL A 176 -7.83 4.60 10.61
CA VAL A 176 -8.32 5.41 11.74
C VAL A 176 -9.20 4.57 12.67
N LYS A 177 -10.16 3.81 12.13
CA LYS A 177 -11.01 2.90 12.92
C LYS A 177 -10.18 1.95 13.78
N LYS A 178 -9.13 1.36 13.19
CA LYS A 178 -8.27 0.41 13.90
C LYS A 178 -7.43 1.11 14.97
N VAL A 179 -6.79 2.20 14.61
CA VAL A 179 -5.87 2.92 15.50
C VAL A 179 -6.62 3.56 16.67
N TYR A 180 -7.84 4.06 16.46
CA TYR A 180 -8.67 4.74 17.46
C TYR A 180 -9.51 3.79 18.32
N GLN A 181 -9.37 2.49 18.21
CA GLN A 181 -10.16 1.55 19.01
C GLN A 181 -9.88 1.70 20.52
N TYR A 182 -10.94 1.68 21.33
CA TYR A 182 -10.87 1.83 22.78
C TYR A 182 -10.75 0.51 23.56
N VAL A 183 -10.70 -0.62 22.87
CA VAL A 183 -10.37 -1.93 23.43
C VAL A 183 -9.06 -2.39 22.81
N GLY A 184 -8.04 -2.58 23.63
CA GLY A 184 -6.76 -3.12 23.22
C GLY A 184 -6.67 -4.62 23.45
N PHE A 185 -5.94 -5.30 22.59
CA PHE A 185 -5.56 -6.71 22.75
C PHE A 185 -4.05 -6.82 22.64
N LYS A 186 -3.42 -7.48 23.60
CA LYS A 186 -1.98 -7.68 23.62
C LYS A 186 -1.66 -9.16 23.81
N ALA A 187 -0.72 -9.67 23.05
CA ALA A 187 -0.22 -11.02 23.22
C ALA A 187 0.55 -11.16 24.53
N VAL A 188 0.23 -12.17 25.33
CA VAL A 188 0.99 -12.60 26.51
C VAL A 188 1.75 -13.87 26.15
N ASP A 189 1.04 -14.90 25.71
CA ASP A 189 1.58 -16.13 25.15
C ASP A 189 0.63 -16.64 24.07
N VAL A 190 0.96 -16.34 22.82
CA VAL A 190 0.08 -16.68 21.68
C VAL A 190 0.00 -18.20 21.48
N ALA A 191 1.08 -18.94 21.77
CA ALA A 191 1.09 -20.39 21.62
C ALA A 191 0.13 -21.07 22.60
N ASP A 192 0.08 -20.56 23.83
CA ASP A 192 -0.85 -21.02 24.88
C ASP A 192 -2.22 -20.33 24.83
N GLY A 193 -2.44 -19.46 23.85
CA GLY A 193 -3.72 -18.72 23.69
C GLY A 193 -3.98 -17.69 24.77
N LYS A 194 -2.92 -17.11 25.38
CA LYS A 194 -3.05 -16.11 26.46
C LYS A 194 -2.92 -14.70 25.90
N PHE A 195 -3.90 -13.87 26.20
CA PHE A 195 -3.98 -12.49 25.75
C PHE A 195 -4.40 -11.57 26.90
N GLU A 196 -3.87 -10.34 26.91
CA GLU A 196 -4.33 -9.27 27.80
C GLU A 196 -5.34 -8.41 27.03
N VAL A 197 -6.54 -8.25 27.57
CA VAL A 197 -7.56 -7.31 27.09
C VAL A 197 -7.47 -6.03 27.93
N ILE A 198 -7.34 -4.90 27.24
CA ILE A 198 -7.10 -3.59 27.86
C ILE A 198 -8.30 -2.70 27.59
N ASN A 199 -8.86 -2.12 28.64
CA ASN A 199 -9.93 -1.13 28.57
C ASN A 199 -9.34 0.27 28.52
N LYS A 200 -9.41 0.93 27.36
CA LYS A 200 -8.95 2.31 27.14
C LYS A 200 -10.08 3.33 27.33
N TYR A 201 -11.32 2.90 27.61
CA TYR A 201 -12.43 3.81 27.89
C TYR A 201 -12.24 4.51 29.25
N ASP A 202 -12.72 5.77 29.31
CA ASP A 202 -12.71 6.56 30.55
C ASP A 202 -13.91 6.26 31.46
N PHE A 203 -15.05 5.85 30.87
CA PHE A 203 -16.33 5.78 31.61
C PHE A 203 -17.10 4.46 31.41
N LEU A 204 -16.63 3.57 30.53
CA LEU A 204 -17.32 2.33 30.22
C LEU A 204 -16.57 1.12 30.78
N ASN A 205 -17.31 0.14 31.26
CA ASN A 205 -16.79 -1.19 31.61
C ASN A 205 -16.91 -2.11 30.41
N LEU A 206 -15.98 -3.03 30.23
CA LEU A 206 -15.98 -3.95 29.09
C LEU A 206 -17.09 -4.99 29.12
N ASN A 207 -17.84 -5.15 30.21
CA ASN A 207 -19.04 -5.98 30.26
C ASN A 207 -20.20 -5.47 29.38
N ASN A 208 -20.07 -4.27 28.80
CA ASN A 208 -20.96 -3.73 27.76
C ASN A 208 -20.71 -4.29 26.35
N PHE A 209 -19.67 -5.10 26.20
CA PHE A 209 -19.27 -5.67 24.90
C PHE A 209 -19.26 -7.20 24.93
N ALA A 210 -19.57 -7.81 23.79
CA ALA A 210 -19.39 -9.22 23.54
C ALA A 210 -18.02 -9.44 22.88
N PHE A 211 -17.34 -10.50 23.31
CA PHE A 211 -16.02 -10.85 22.76
C PHE A 211 -16.11 -12.20 22.07
N ASP A 212 -15.58 -12.25 20.86
CA ASP A 212 -15.43 -13.49 20.11
C ASP A 212 -14.02 -13.62 19.52
N TRP A 213 -13.68 -14.86 19.17
CA TRP A 213 -12.42 -15.17 18.53
C TRP A 213 -12.63 -16.18 17.41
N ARG A 214 -11.74 -16.15 16.43
CA ARG A 214 -11.63 -17.17 15.39
C ARG A 214 -10.19 -17.45 15.05
N ILE A 215 -9.91 -18.69 14.63
CA ILE A 215 -8.62 -19.08 14.08
C ILE A 215 -8.80 -19.32 12.58
N GLU A 216 -7.92 -18.74 11.79
CA GLU A 216 -7.85 -18.90 10.35
C GLU A 216 -6.55 -19.61 9.96
N ALA A 217 -6.63 -20.56 9.01
CA ALA A 217 -5.50 -21.21 8.36
C ALA A 217 -5.50 -20.79 6.90
N ASP A 218 -4.44 -20.11 6.44
CA ASP A 218 -4.36 -19.53 5.09
C ASP A 218 -5.63 -18.73 4.71
N GLY A 219 -6.14 -17.93 5.65
CA GLY A 219 -7.34 -17.10 5.47
C GLY A 219 -8.68 -17.87 5.50
N ILE A 220 -8.68 -19.16 5.82
CA ILE A 220 -9.89 -19.99 5.96
C ILE A 220 -10.13 -20.26 7.44
N LYS A 221 -11.33 -19.93 7.92
CA LYS A 221 -11.72 -20.18 9.31
C LYS A 221 -11.72 -21.67 9.63
N VAL A 222 -10.97 -22.08 10.66
CA VAL A 222 -10.84 -23.47 11.12
C VAL A 222 -11.37 -23.68 12.53
N ALA A 223 -11.46 -22.62 13.35
CA ALA A 223 -12.06 -22.66 14.67
C ALA A 223 -12.64 -21.28 15.05
N GLU A 224 -13.60 -21.25 15.95
CA GLU A 224 -14.18 -20.03 16.51
C GLU A 224 -14.77 -20.28 17.88
N GLY A 225 -14.96 -19.22 18.66
CA GLY A 225 -15.60 -19.29 19.96
C GLY A 225 -15.88 -17.91 20.53
N LYS A 226 -16.39 -17.93 21.76
CA LYS A 226 -16.67 -16.70 22.53
C LYS A 226 -15.80 -16.66 23.77
N ILE A 227 -15.47 -15.44 24.19
CA ILE A 227 -14.89 -15.18 25.52
C ILE A 227 -16.06 -14.78 26.44
N GLU A 228 -16.07 -15.29 27.66
CA GLU A 228 -17.06 -14.89 28.65
C GLU A 228 -17.05 -13.37 28.89
N SER A 229 -18.15 -12.85 29.42
CA SER A 229 -18.27 -11.41 29.73
C SER A 229 -17.11 -10.92 30.60
N LEU A 230 -16.41 -9.88 30.10
CA LEU A 230 -15.25 -9.32 30.77
C LEU A 230 -15.66 -8.14 31.66
N ASN A 231 -15.49 -8.30 32.98
CA ASN A 231 -15.71 -7.21 33.92
C ASN A 231 -14.41 -6.43 34.15
N VAL A 232 -14.05 -5.59 33.17
CA VAL A 232 -12.84 -4.76 33.19
C VAL A 232 -13.26 -3.29 33.31
N PRO A 233 -13.00 -2.62 34.43
CA PRO A 233 -13.35 -1.21 34.62
C PRO A 233 -12.50 -0.31 33.67
N ALA A 234 -12.90 0.94 33.56
CA ALA A 234 -12.14 1.97 32.85
C ALA A 234 -10.64 1.94 33.25
N HIS A 235 -9.73 2.03 32.27
CA HIS A 235 -8.27 1.92 32.40
C HIS A 235 -7.77 0.62 33.04
N GLY A 236 -8.65 -0.38 33.22
CA GLY A 236 -8.28 -1.71 33.70
C GLY A 236 -7.80 -2.64 32.57
N LYS A 237 -7.27 -3.78 32.99
CA LYS A 237 -6.85 -4.85 32.09
C LYS A 237 -7.12 -6.23 32.71
N MET A 238 -7.25 -7.23 31.85
CA MET A 238 -7.51 -8.61 32.26
C MET A 238 -6.87 -9.60 31.29
N GLU A 239 -6.21 -10.62 31.85
CA GLU A 239 -5.74 -11.74 31.03
C GLU A 239 -6.89 -12.70 30.73
N VAL A 240 -6.98 -13.14 29.49
CA VAL A 240 -7.93 -14.12 28.99
C VAL A 240 -7.20 -15.29 28.33
N SER A 241 -7.80 -16.48 28.40
CA SER A 241 -7.28 -17.66 27.74
C SER A 241 -8.26 -18.14 26.67
N ILE A 242 -7.75 -18.33 25.47
CA ILE A 242 -8.49 -18.85 24.31
C ILE A 242 -7.98 -20.24 24.00
N PRO A 243 -8.84 -21.26 23.85
CA PRO A 243 -8.36 -22.60 23.53
C PRO A 243 -7.81 -22.66 22.09
N VAL A 244 -6.48 -22.81 21.97
CA VAL A 244 -5.81 -22.98 20.67
C VAL A 244 -5.65 -24.48 20.41
N VAL A 245 -6.68 -25.09 19.82
CA VAL A 245 -6.69 -26.53 19.49
C VAL A 245 -6.72 -26.67 17.97
N VAL A 246 -5.57 -26.56 17.35
CA VAL A 246 -5.40 -26.68 15.90
C VAL A 246 -4.22 -27.61 15.60
N LYS A 247 -4.44 -28.55 14.67
CA LYS A 247 -3.37 -29.43 14.17
C LYS A 247 -2.60 -28.72 13.06
N ALA A 248 -1.26 -28.63 13.23
CA ALA A 248 -0.41 -28.09 12.18
C ALA A 248 -0.49 -28.93 10.88
N GLU A 249 -0.70 -28.24 9.77
CA GLU A 249 -0.64 -28.83 8.43
C GLU A 249 0.53 -28.27 7.64
N PRO A 250 1.13 -29.04 6.69
CA PRO A 250 2.33 -28.63 5.96
C PRO A 250 2.22 -27.26 5.28
N GLY A 251 3.10 -26.34 5.69
CA GLY A 251 3.27 -25.01 5.10
C GLY A 251 2.14 -24.01 5.36
N LYS A 252 1.10 -24.36 6.13
CA LYS A 252 0.03 -23.42 6.48
C LYS A 252 0.48 -22.39 7.50
N GLU A 253 0.00 -21.15 7.34
CA GLU A 253 0.07 -20.09 8.34
C GLU A 253 -1.25 -20.01 9.12
N TYR A 254 -1.14 -19.77 10.42
CA TYR A 254 -2.30 -19.68 11.30
C TYR A 254 -2.36 -18.31 11.97
N PHE A 255 -3.55 -17.72 11.98
CA PHE A 255 -3.82 -16.47 12.67
C PHE A 255 -5.00 -16.64 13.62
N ILE A 256 -4.91 -16.02 14.79
CA ILE A 256 -6.06 -15.84 15.68
C ILE A 256 -6.50 -14.39 15.62
N ILE A 257 -7.80 -14.18 15.43
CA ILE A 257 -8.43 -12.87 15.41
C ILE A 257 -9.36 -12.79 16.63
N VAL A 258 -9.20 -11.75 17.44
CA VAL A 258 -10.05 -11.45 18.59
C VAL A 258 -10.82 -10.19 18.30
N SER A 259 -12.12 -10.15 18.60
CA SER A 259 -12.97 -8.98 18.37
C SER A 259 -13.84 -8.64 19.59
N ALA A 260 -14.12 -7.33 19.74
CA ALA A 260 -15.10 -6.78 20.65
C ALA A 260 -16.26 -6.17 19.87
N LYS A 261 -17.51 -6.50 20.25
CA LYS A 261 -18.73 -6.07 19.56
C LYS A 261 -19.73 -5.48 20.54
N THR A 262 -20.52 -4.52 20.10
CA THR A 262 -21.63 -3.97 20.88
C THR A 262 -22.67 -5.05 21.20
N ILE A 263 -23.13 -5.15 22.46
CA ILE A 263 -24.24 -6.04 22.85
C ILE A 263 -25.58 -5.41 22.47
N ALA A 264 -25.75 -4.12 22.78
CA ALA A 264 -26.98 -3.38 22.54
C ALA A 264 -26.79 -2.36 21.41
N ALA A 265 -27.89 -2.09 20.70
CA ALA A 265 -27.93 -1.00 19.74
C ALA A 265 -28.06 0.35 20.46
N THR A 266 -27.49 1.39 19.87
CA THR A 266 -27.77 2.80 20.19
C THR A 266 -28.43 3.45 18.97
N ASP A 267 -28.76 4.72 19.05
CA ASP A 267 -29.34 5.47 17.93
C ASP A 267 -28.39 5.53 16.70
N LEU A 268 -27.08 5.40 16.91
CA LEU A 268 -26.06 5.53 15.89
C LEU A 268 -25.35 4.21 15.55
N ILE A 269 -25.30 3.25 16.46
CA ILE A 269 -24.49 2.04 16.34
C ILE A 269 -25.39 0.81 16.55
N PRO A 270 -25.48 -0.12 15.58
CA PRO A 270 -26.29 -1.34 15.75
C PRO A 270 -25.67 -2.31 16.76
N ALA A 271 -26.48 -3.20 17.33
CA ALA A 271 -25.97 -4.34 18.06
C ALA A 271 -25.12 -5.24 17.15
N GLY A 272 -24.07 -5.83 17.71
CA GLY A 272 -23.12 -6.66 16.97
C GLY A 272 -22.09 -5.88 16.14
N HIS A 273 -22.08 -4.54 16.22
CA HIS A 273 -21.05 -3.73 15.54
C HIS A 273 -19.68 -4.00 16.17
N GLU A 274 -18.68 -4.32 15.34
CA GLU A 274 -17.30 -4.52 15.75
C GLU A 274 -16.62 -3.19 16.06
N VAL A 275 -16.31 -2.97 17.35
CA VAL A 275 -15.68 -1.75 17.85
C VAL A 275 -14.16 -1.88 17.98
N ALA A 276 -13.66 -3.10 18.08
CA ALA A 276 -12.23 -3.38 18.16
C ALA A 276 -11.93 -4.80 17.70
N TYR A 277 -10.75 -4.99 17.12
CA TYR A 277 -10.22 -6.29 16.74
C TYR A 277 -8.69 -6.30 16.77
N GLU A 278 -8.11 -7.50 16.85
CA GLU A 278 -6.67 -7.70 16.70
C GLU A 278 -6.41 -9.06 16.06
N GLN A 279 -5.34 -9.13 15.27
CA GLN A 279 -4.88 -10.36 14.62
C GLN A 279 -3.47 -10.70 15.09
N PHE A 280 -3.28 -11.93 15.57
CA PHE A 280 -1.98 -12.43 15.99
C PHE A 280 -1.59 -13.64 15.16
N ASN A 281 -0.32 -13.69 14.75
CA ASN A 281 0.23 -14.89 14.14
C ASN A 281 0.38 -15.99 15.20
N LEU A 282 -0.21 -17.16 14.97
CA LEU A 282 -0.05 -18.34 15.82
C LEU A 282 1.25 -19.08 15.42
N PRO A 283 2.15 -19.37 16.35
CA PRO A 283 3.41 -20.08 16.06
C PRO A 283 3.20 -21.59 15.86
N ILE A 284 2.17 -21.94 15.11
CA ILE A 284 1.83 -23.32 14.73
C ILE A 284 2.36 -23.54 13.32
N SER A 285 3.24 -24.51 13.13
CA SER A 285 3.81 -24.79 11.81
C SER A 285 4.12 -26.27 11.61
N ALA A 286 4.04 -26.72 10.38
CA ALA A 286 4.61 -27.97 9.91
C ALA A 286 5.44 -27.67 8.63
N PRO A 287 6.54 -28.40 8.38
CA PRO A 287 7.35 -28.16 7.19
C PRO A 287 6.53 -28.22 5.91
N ALA A 288 6.75 -27.25 5.02
CA ALA A 288 6.11 -27.22 3.72
C ALA A 288 6.51 -28.47 2.90
N LEU A 289 5.57 -28.96 2.09
CA LEU A 289 5.86 -30.04 1.15
C LEU A 289 6.79 -29.53 0.04
N SER A 290 7.70 -30.37 -0.41
CA SER A 290 8.53 -30.12 -1.59
C SER A 290 8.08 -31.03 -2.73
N VAL A 291 8.05 -30.48 -3.94
CA VAL A 291 7.75 -31.24 -5.16
C VAL A 291 8.87 -31.06 -6.18
N THR A 292 9.25 -32.15 -6.81
CA THR A 292 10.14 -32.11 -7.97
C THR A 292 9.30 -31.77 -9.19
N PRO A 293 9.64 -30.72 -9.96
CA PRO A 293 8.92 -30.38 -11.17
C PRO A 293 8.85 -31.54 -12.15
N LYS A 294 7.69 -31.72 -12.78
CA LYS A 294 7.46 -32.78 -13.76
C LYS A 294 7.24 -32.17 -15.14
N GLY A 295 7.35 -32.99 -16.18
CA GLY A 295 7.18 -32.56 -17.56
C GLY A 295 8.49 -32.17 -18.23
N LYS A 296 8.61 -32.53 -19.51
CA LYS A 296 9.79 -32.21 -20.32
C LYS A 296 9.62 -30.84 -20.97
N LEU A 297 10.75 -30.13 -21.06
CA LEU A 297 10.84 -28.86 -21.73
C LEU A 297 11.65 -29.00 -23.03
N ALA A 298 11.19 -28.33 -24.08
CA ALA A 298 11.94 -28.14 -25.32
C ALA A 298 12.29 -26.66 -25.49
N ILE A 299 13.47 -26.38 -26.03
CA ILE A 299 13.93 -25.02 -26.33
C ILE A 299 14.07 -24.85 -27.83
N GLU A 300 13.47 -23.82 -28.38
CA GLU A 300 13.67 -23.37 -29.75
C GLU A 300 14.41 -22.02 -29.72
N MET A 301 15.60 -22.00 -30.32
CA MET A 301 16.42 -20.80 -30.41
C MET A 301 16.37 -20.22 -31.83
N SER A 302 16.15 -18.93 -31.92
CA SER A 302 16.30 -18.16 -33.18
C SER A 302 17.06 -16.86 -32.91
N SER A 303 17.38 -16.09 -33.94
CA SER A 303 18.10 -14.82 -33.73
C SER A 303 17.31 -13.89 -32.80
N GLY A 304 17.85 -13.62 -31.59
CA GLY A 304 17.25 -12.72 -30.60
C GLY A 304 16.02 -13.26 -29.85
N LYS A 305 15.70 -14.56 -29.98
CA LYS A 305 14.51 -15.15 -29.35
C LYS A 305 14.78 -16.55 -28.80
N ALA A 306 14.26 -16.83 -27.61
CA ALA A 306 14.18 -18.18 -27.05
C ALA A 306 12.73 -18.53 -26.76
N VAL A 307 12.28 -19.72 -27.17
CA VAL A 307 10.95 -20.24 -26.90
C VAL A 307 11.09 -21.53 -26.11
N VAL A 308 10.57 -21.54 -24.88
CA VAL A 308 10.53 -22.69 -24.01
C VAL A 308 9.12 -23.29 -24.08
N LYS A 309 9.02 -24.55 -24.48
CA LYS A 309 7.74 -25.27 -24.64
C LYS A 309 7.61 -26.38 -23.59
N GLY A 310 6.55 -26.35 -22.83
CA GLY A 310 6.08 -27.44 -21.99
C GLY A 310 4.93 -28.21 -22.64
N GLY A 311 4.24 -29.06 -21.87
CA GLY A 311 3.14 -29.88 -22.38
C GLY A 311 1.94 -29.07 -22.89
N ASP A 312 1.48 -28.09 -22.10
CA ASP A 312 0.30 -27.28 -22.38
C ASP A 312 0.59 -25.76 -22.28
N PHE A 313 1.85 -25.37 -22.23
CA PHE A 313 2.25 -23.98 -22.15
C PHE A 313 3.49 -23.66 -22.99
N THR A 314 3.64 -22.39 -23.29
CA THR A 314 4.81 -21.84 -24.00
C THR A 314 5.20 -20.51 -23.40
N VAL A 315 6.51 -20.32 -23.17
CA VAL A 315 7.10 -19.03 -22.73
C VAL A 315 8.10 -18.58 -23.80
N ALA A 316 7.93 -17.38 -24.32
CA ALA A 316 8.87 -16.81 -25.27
C ALA A 316 9.58 -15.59 -24.66
N PHE A 317 10.90 -15.55 -24.85
CA PHE A 317 11.77 -14.48 -24.40
C PHE A 317 12.29 -13.71 -25.61
N ASP A 318 12.18 -12.39 -25.59
CA ASP A 318 12.90 -11.47 -26.47
C ASP A 318 14.29 -11.23 -25.87
N LEU A 319 15.31 -11.86 -26.44
CA LEU A 319 16.69 -11.74 -25.97
C LEU A 319 17.39 -10.47 -26.46
N THR A 320 16.71 -9.60 -27.21
CA THR A 320 17.20 -8.29 -27.62
C THR A 320 16.73 -7.18 -26.68
N LYS A 321 15.55 -7.34 -26.09
CA LYS A 321 14.97 -6.43 -25.10
C LYS A 321 15.14 -6.93 -23.66
N GLY A 322 15.30 -8.24 -23.48
CA GLY A 322 15.42 -8.87 -22.18
C GLY A 322 14.07 -8.92 -21.44
N SER A 323 13.04 -9.50 -22.07
CA SER A 323 11.71 -9.66 -21.44
C SER A 323 11.01 -10.92 -21.94
N ILE A 324 10.05 -11.41 -21.15
CA ILE A 324 9.05 -12.37 -21.66
C ILE A 324 8.10 -11.59 -22.57
N ASN A 325 7.97 -12.03 -23.82
CA ASN A 325 7.09 -11.38 -24.80
C ASN A 325 5.92 -12.28 -25.26
N SER A 326 5.80 -13.48 -24.70
CA SER A 326 4.62 -14.34 -24.84
C SER A 326 4.58 -15.33 -23.68
N LEU A 327 3.42 -15.51 -23.12
CA LEU A 327 3.10 -16.52 -22.11
C LEU A 327 1.78 -17.15 -22.53
N ALA A 328 1.83 -18.26 -23.26
CA ALA A 328 0.65 -18.94 -23.76
C ALA A 328 0.33 -20.17 -22.90
N PHE A 329 -0.94 -20.34 -22.58
CA PHE A 329 -1.45 -21.47 -21.82
C PHE A 329 -2.69 -22.07 -22.49
N GLU A 330 -2.69 -23.38 -22.72
CA GLU A 330 -3.73 -24.09 -23.48
C GLU A 330 -4.06 -23.41 -24.82
N GLY A 331 -3.02 -22.91 -25.49
CA GLY A 331 -3.12 -22.24 -26.79
C GLY A 331 -3.62 -20.80 -26.76
N LYS A 332 -3.92 -20.23 -25.57
CA LYS A 332 -4.32 -18.82 -25.41
C LYS A 332 -3.16 -17.98 -24.88
N GLU A 333 -2.92 -16.82 -25.50
CA GLU A 333 -1.96 -15.83 -25.00
C GLU A 333 -2.53 -15.14 -23.76
N MET A 334 -1.72 -15.03 -22.71
CA MET A 334 -2.11 -14.39 -21.46
C MET A 334 -1.65 -12.95 -21.35
N LEU A 335 -0.52 -12.60 -22.00
CA LEU A 335 0.03 -11.25 -21.91
C LEU A 335 -0.70 -10.30 -22.89
N ASN A 336 -0.95 -9.08 -22.41
CA ASN A 336 -1.40 -8.01 -23.30
C ASN A 336 -0.20 -7.49 -24.09
N GLU A 337 -0.28 -7.53 -25.43
CA GLU A 337 0.74 -7.00 -26.36
C GLU A 337 2.19 -7.46 -26.04
N GLY A 338 2.34 -8.64 -25.46
CA GLY A 338 3.66 -9.19 -25.12
C GLY A 338 4.37 -8.48 -23.96
N LYS A 339 3.64 -7.84 -23.07
CA LYS A 339 4.18 -7.15 -21.88
C LYS A 339 4.29 -8.11 -20.70
N GLY A 340 5.36 -8.89 -20.67
CA GLY A 340 5.74 -9.73 -19.52
C GLY A 340 6.37 -8.92 -18.39
N PRO A 341 6.82 -9.61 -17.31
CA PRO A 341 7.42 -8.92 -16.16
C PRO A 341 8.64 -8.09 -16.55
N GLU A 342 8.60 -6.81 -16.27
CA GLU A 342 9.68 -5.84 -16.49
C GLU A 342 9.94 -5.03 -15.21
N PRO A 343 11.21 -4.69 -14.89
CA PRO A 343 11.54 -3.90 -13.70
C PRO A 343 10.76 -2.59 -13.65
N ASP A 344 10.21 -2.28 -12.48
CA ASP A 344 9.47 -1.04 -12.22
C ASP A 344 9.95 -0.39 -10.91
N PHE A 345 10.27 0.92 -10.98
CA PHE A 345 10.83 1.68 -9.88
C PHE A 345 9.98 2.91 -9.52
N TRP A 346 8.84 3.11 -10.20
CA TRP A 346 8.05 4.32 -10.08
C TRP A 346 6.60 4.03 -9.71
N ARG A 347 5.95 4.99 -9.04
CA ARG A 347 4.51 5.02 -8.81
C ARG A 347 3.93 6.36 -9.26
N ALA A 348 2.64 6.41 -9.53
CA ALA A 348 1.95 7.68 -9.71
C ALA A 348 2.04 8.49 -8.41
N PRO A 349 2.59 9.72 -8.44
CA PRO A 349 2.76 10.49 -7.20
C PRO A 349 1.43 10.77 -6.50
N THR A 350 1.41 10.58 -5.18
CA THR A 350 0.30 10.99 -4.32
C THR A 350 0.31 12.51 -4.11
N ASP A 351 -0.75 13.06 -3.50
CA ASP A 351 -0.76 14.47 -3.10
C ASP A 351 0.39 14.79 -2.14
N ASN A 352 0.71 13.88 -1.21
CA ASN A 352 1.86 14.03 -0.32
C ASN A 352 3.19 13.98 -1.07
N ASP A 353 3.33 13.10 -2.07
CA ASP A 353 4.53 13.01 -2.91
C ASP A 353 4.78 14.33 -3.65
N PHE A 354 3.73 14.94 -4.24
CA PHE A 354 3.83 16.27 -4.83
C PHE A 354 4.15 17.34 -3.79
N GLY A 355 3.50 17.27 -2.63
CA GLY A 355 3.72 18.22 -1.53
C GLY A 355 5.15 18.27 -1.07
N ASN A 356 5.84 17.12 -1.02
CA ASN A 356 7.23 17.02 -0.59
C ASN A 356 8.26 17.05 -1.75
N GLY A 357 7.80 17.20 -3.01
CA GLY A 357 8.66 17.33 -4.19
C GLY A 357 9.30 16.03 -4.67
N LEU A 358 8.70 14.87 -4.36
CA LEU A 358 9.14 13.55 -4.85
C LEU A 358 9.21 13.52 -6.38
N ASP A 359 8.21 14.07 -7.06
CA ASP A 359 8.13 14.15 -8.52
C ASP A 359 9.37 14.79 -9.19
N LYS A 360 10.08 15.64 -8.45
CA LYS A 360 11.33 16.31 -8.89
C LYS A 360 12.57 15.60 -8.38
N ARG A 361 12.56 15.25 -7.09
CA ARG A 361 13.71 14.63 -6.41
C ARG A 361 14.00 13.23 -6.93
N ASP A 362 12.96 12.41 -7.12
CA ASP A 362 13.08 11.00 -7.42
C ASP A 362 12.82 10.68 -8.91
N LYS A 363 12.70 11.73 -9.75
CA LYS A 363 12.38 11.63 -11.18
C LYS A 363 13.30 10.70 -11.98
N VAL A 364 14.50 10.42 -11.47
CA VAL A 364 15.46 9.49 -12.09
C VAL A 364 14.85 8.07 -12.22
N TRP A 365 13.96 7.70 -11.30
CA TRP A 365 13.33 6.38 -11.30
C TRP A 365 12.14 6.26 -12.26
N ARG A 366 11.54 7.39 -12.67
CA ARG A 366 10.27 7.41 -13.44
C ARG A 366 10.33 6.59 -14.74
N LYS A 367 11.45 6.62 -15.43
CA LYS A 367 11.65 5.88 -16.69
C LYS A 367 12.78 4.87 -16.60
N ALA A 368 13.32 4.62 -15.42
CA ALA A 368 14.49 3.76 -15.23
C ALA A 368 14.22 2.30 -15.63
N GLY A 369 13.02 1.78 -15.36
CA GLY A 369 12.63 0.43 -15.77
C GLY A 369 12.50 0.29 -17.29
N GLU A 370 11.80 1.21 -17.95
CA GLU A 370 11.64 1.23 -19.41
C GLU A 370 12.96 1.49 -20.14
N GLY A 371 13.77 2.42 -19.62
CA GLY A 371 15.04 2.85 -20.20
C GLY A 371 16.21 1.89 -19.90
N ARG A 372 15.97 0.74 -19.28
CA ARG A 372 17.01 -0.25 -19.00
C ARG A 372 17.70 -0.73 -20.26
N LYS A 373 19.00 -0.94 -20.20
CA LYS A 373 19.81 -1.42 -21.31
C LYS A 373 20.25 -2.86 -21.05
N LEU A 374 19.84 -3.79 -21.92
CA LEU A 374 20.27 -5.18 -21.84
C LEU A 374 21.79 -5.26 -22.10
N THR A 375 22.54 -5.87 -21.19
CA THR A 375 23.99 -6.04 -21.27
C THR A 375 24.40 -7.51 -21.43
N GLY A 376 23.50 -8.43 -21.13
CA GLY A 376 23.75 -9.86 -21.30
C GLY A 376 22.47 -10.68 -21.28
N SER A 377 22.46 -11.75 -22.07
CA SER A 377 21.42 -12.77 -22.04
C SER A 377 22.03 -14.16 -22.22
N LYS A 378 21.52 -15.13 -21.45
CA LYS A 378 22.01 -16.52 -21.53
C LYS A 378 20.83 -17.47 -21.29
N VAL A 379 20.74 -18.50 -22.13
CA VAL A 379 19.74 -19.57 -22.02
C VAL A 379 20.46 -20.89 -21.77
N THR A 380 20.07 -21.60 -20.72
CA THR A 380 20.71 -22.87 -20.34
C THR A 380 19.65 -23.90 -19.99
N GLN A 381 19.69 -25.06 -20.64
CA GLN A 381 18.92 -26.21 -20.20
C GLN A 381 19.65 -26.87 -19.03
N ILE A 382 19.06 -26.82 -17.86
CA ILE A 382 19.64 -27.38 -16.62
C ILE A 382 19.35 -28.87 -16.52
N SER A 383 18.11 -29.26 -16.89
CA SER A 383 17.64 -30.65 -16.87
C SER A 383 16.54 -30.83 -17.92
N GLU A 384 15.98 -32.04 -18.07
CA GLU A 384 14.82 -32.28 -18.95
C GLU A 384 13.59 -31.41 -18.59
N ASN A 385 13.48 -31.00 -17.33
CA ASN A 385 12.31 -30.30 -16.79
C ASN A 385 12.62 -28.89 -16.28
N GLN A 386 13.84 -28.36 -16.55
CA GLN A 386 14.23 -26.99 -16.15
C GLN A 386 15.09 -26.28 -17.19
N VAL A 387 14.69 -25.05 -17.51
CA VAL A 387 15.44 -24.12 -18.35
C VAL A 387 15.64 -22.82 -17.59
N ASN A 388 16.87 -22.30 -17.59
CA ASN A 388 17.18 -20.99 -17.04
C ASN A 388 17.41 -19.97 -18.16
N VAL A 389 16.82 -18.79 -18.00
CA VAL A 389 17.08 -17.60 -18.82
C VAL A 389 17.60 -16.51 -17.89
N GLU A 390 18.85 -16.13 -18.10
CA GLU A 390 19.57 -15.11 -17.31
C GLU A 390 19.65 -13.83 -18.13
N LEU A 391 19.19 -12.71 -17.58
CA LEU A 391 19.16 -11.40 -18.23
C LEU A 391 19.82 -10.38 -17.30
N SER A 392 20.81 -9.62 -17.85
CA SER A 392 21.52 -8.59 -17.11
C SER A 392 21.30 -7.23 -17.76
N PHE A 393 21.10 -6.20 -16.93
CA PHE A 393 20.77 -4.84 -17.40
C PHE A 393 21.60 -3.78 -16.69
N ASP A 394 21.85 -2.70 -17.43
CA ASP A 394 22.21 -1.41 -16.88
C ASP A 394 20.93 -0.57 -16.72
N ILE A 395 20.69 -0.09 -15.52
CA ILE A 395 19.65 0.92 -15.25
C ILE A 395 20.25 2.29 -15.51
N GLN A 396 19.59 3.05 -16.40
CA GLN A 396 20.10 4.33 -16.86
C GLN A 396 19.55 5.49 -16.03
N GLY A 397 20.41 6.44 -15.71
CA GLY A 397 20.04 7.73 -15.14
C GLY A 397 19.51 8.70 -16.21
N LEU A 398 19.28 9.95 -15.79
CA LEU A 398 18.65 10.97 -16.65
C LEU A 398 19.53 11.41 -17.83
N GLU A 399 20.85 11.28 -17.71
CA GLU A 399 21.84 11.65 -18.73
C GLU A 399 22.36 10.43 -19.49
N GLY A 400 21.78 9.24 -19.27
CA GLY A 400 22.17 7.98 -19.89
C GLY A 400 23.34 7.27 -19.21
N GLU A 401 23.80 7.78 -18.06
CA GLU A 401 24.78 7.11 -17.21
C GLU A 401 24.19 5.87 -16.53
N THR A 402 25.02 4.87 -16.26
CA THR A 402 24.57 3.69 -15.50
C THR A 402 24.53 4.01 -14.00
N ILE A 403 23.33 3.99 -13.42
CA ILE A 403 23.10 4.26 -11.99
C ILE A 403 22.94 2.99 -11.16
N ALA A 404 22.57 1.88 -11.77
CA ALA A 404 22.46 0.58 -11.11
C ALA A 404 22.63 -0.56 -12.10
N LYS A 405 22.94 -1.75 -11.58
CA LYS A 405 22.86 -3.05 -12.27
C LYS A 405 21.61 -3.77 -11.82
N TYR A 406 20.98 -4.47 -12.76
CA TYR A 406 19.82 -5.29 -12.48
C TYR A 406 19.94 -6.64 -13.19
N GLU A 407 19.65 -7.71 -12.49
CA GLU A 407 19.68 -9.06 -13.04
C GLU A 407 18.35 -9.75 -12.78
N SER A 408 17.82 -10.45 -13.77
CA SER A 408 16.67 -11.34 -13.64
C SER A 408 17.03 -12.73 -14.12
N VAL A 409 16.80 -13.72 -13.28
CA VAL A 409 16.94 -15.13 -13.63
C VAL A 409 15.56 -15.77 -13.64
N TYR A 410 15.13 -16.19 -14.81
CA TYR A 410 13.87 -16.91 -15.00
C TYR A 410 14.20 -18.41 -15.04
N LYS A 411 13.70 -19.17 -14.06
CA LYS A 411 13.80 -20.62 -14.02
C LYS A 411 12.44 -21.19 -14.44
N VAL A 412 12.36 -21.68 -15.67
CA VAL A 412 11.14 -22.26 -16.24
C VAL A 412 11.14 -23.75 -15.95
N TYR A 413 10.06 -24.24 -15.34
CA TYR A 413 9.87 -25.64 -14.98
C TYR A 413 8.77 -26.29 -15.83
N GLY A 414 8.91 -27.62 -16.06
CA GLY A 414 8.01 -28.36 -16.95
C GLY A 414 6.58 -28.53 -16.44
N ASP A 415 6.31 -28.19 -15.19
CA ASP A 415 5.00 -28.20 -14.55
C ASP A 415 4.27 -26.85 -14.58
N ARG A 416 4.56 -25.99 -15.57
CA ARG A 416 3.93 -24.67 -15.78
C ARG A 416 4.32 -23.61 -14.76
N GLU A 417 5.50 -23.68 -14.21
CA GLU A 417 5.97 -22.74 -13.21
C GLU A 417 7.23 -22.00 -13.67
N ILE A 418 7.32 -20.72 -13.34
CA ILE A 418 8.46 -19.85 -13.63
C ILE A 418 8.84 -19.16 -12.32
N GLU A 419 10.02 -19.47 -11.79
CA GLU A 419 10.59 -18.69 -10.69
C GLU A 419 11.38 -17.53 -11.28
N VAL A 420 11.09 -16.32 -10.81
CA VAL A 420 11.78 -15.08 -11.22
C VAL A 420 12.59 -14.59 -10.03
N VAL A 421 13.91 -14.59 -10.18
CA VAL A 421 14.85 -14.10 -9.15
C VAL A 421 15.45 -12.80 -9.64
N ASN A 422 15.33 -11.75 -8.86
CA ASN A 422 15.78 -10.41 -9.20
C ASN A 422 16.85 -9.92 -8.22
N ASN A 423 17.90 -9.31 -8.76
CA ASN A 423 18.96 -8.65 -8.01
C ASN A 423 19.16 -7.23 -8.53
N PHE A 424 19.07 -6.25 -7.65
CA PHE A 424 19.34 -4.85 -7.92
C PHE A 424 20.58 -4.43 -7.14
N LYS A 425 21.49 -3.69 -7.79
CA LYS A 425 22.67 -3.11 -7.15
C LYS A 425 22.93 -1.71 -7.68
N ALA A 426 22.77 -0.70 -6.81
CA ALA A 426 23.13 0.67 -7.10
C ALA A 426 24.63 0.79 -7.35
N THR A 427 25.03 1.51 -8.40
CA THR A 427 26.41 1.81 -8.75
C THR A 427 26.78 3.28 -8.53
N ALA A 428 25.79 4.16 -8.54
CA ALA A 428 25.98 5.55 -8.21
C ALA A 428 25.99 5.78 -6.68
N ASP A 429 26.84 6.70 -6.22
CA ASP A 429 27.02 6.95 -4.77
C ASP A 429 25.83 7.64 -4.13
N LYS A 430 25.17 8.53 -4.86
CA LYS A 430 24.05 9.34 -4.38
C LYS A 430 22.84 9.15 -5.27
N LEU A 431 21.92 8.30 -4.82
CA LEU A 431 20.62 8.13 -5.43
C LEU A 431 19.55 8.54 -4.42
N PRO A 432 18.45 9.11 -4.90
CA PRO A 432 17.28 9.34 -4.03
C PRO A 432 16.63 8.02 -3.66
N GLU A 433 15.72 8.04 -2.71
CA GLU A 433 14.86 6.90 -2.37
C GLU A 433 14.11 6.38 -3.60
N ILE A 434 13.86 5.07 -3.61
CA ILE A 434 13.16 4.40 -4.71
C ILE A 434 11.67 4.34 -4.38
N PRO A 435 10.76 4.93 -5.19
CA PRO A 435 9.32 4.89 -4.88
C PRO A 435 8.74 3.47 -4.88
N ARG A 436 9.23 2.59 -5.73
CA ARG A 436 8.81 1.19 -5.90
C ARG A 436 9.99 0.33 -6.29
N MET A 437 10.07 -0.89 -5.76
CA MET A 437 11.03 -1.91 -6.16
C MET A 437 10.27 -3.17 -6.53
N GLY A 438 10.05 -3.40 -7.82
CA GLY A 438 9.25 -4.52 -8.28
C GLY A 438 9.31 -4.75 -9.78
N MET A 439 8.29 -5.43 -10.29
CA MET A 439 8.08 -5.67 -11.71
C MET A 439 6.63 -5.40 -12.08
N ASN A 440 6.41 -4.82 -13.27
CA ASN A 440 5.10 -4.69 -13.88
C ASN A 440 4.94 -5.69 -15.02
N LEU A 441 3.75 -6.26 -15.17
CA LEU A 441 3.33 -7.05 -16.31
C LEU A 441 1.90 -6.69 -16.70
N GLN A 442 1.53 -6.98 -17.95
CA GLN A 442 0.17 -6.73 -18.43
C GLN A 442 -0.46 -8.03 -18.92
N LEU A 443 -1.61 -8.38 -18.35
CA LEU A 443 -2.42 -9.51 -18.80
C LEU A 443 -3.54 -9.04 -19.73
N ALA A 444 -4.04 -9.95 -20.55
CA ALA A 444 -5.25 -9.71 -21.34
C ALA A 444 -6.43 -9.41 -20.42
N ARG A 445 -7.35 -8.55 -20.89
CA ARG A 445 -8.50 -8.03 -20.11
C ARG A 445 -9.35 -9.13 -19.46
N GLU A 446 -9.42 -10.31 -20.06
CA GLU A 446 -10.24 -11.41 -19.55
C GLU A 446 -9.77 -11.98 -18.21
N TYR A 447 -8.50 -11.77 -17.81
CA TYR A 447 -7.97 -12.20 -16.52
C TYR A 447 -8.33 -11.22 -15.38
N ASP A 448 -9.61 -10.91 -15.27
CA ASP A 448 -10.21 -9.85 -14.46
C ASP A 448 -10.62 -10.31 -13.04
N ASN A 449 -10.66 -11.62 -12.77
CA ASN A 449 -11.01 -12.12 -11.43
C ASN A 449 -9.74 -12.22 -10.58
N MET A 450 -9.61 -11.32 -9.60
CA MET A 450 -8.49 -11.27 -8.66
C MET A 450 -8.84 -12.01 -7.36
N GLN A 451 -7.92 -12.86 -6.89
CA GLN A 451 -7.97 -13.50 -5.57
C GLN A 451 -6.60 -13.43 -4.93
N TRP A 452 -6.52 -13.09 -3.63
CA TRP A 452 -5.24 -13.00 -2.95
C TRP A 452 -5.29 -13.46 -1.49
N LEU A 453 -4.17 -13.98 -1.00
CA LEU A 453 -3.89 -14.19 0.41
C LEU A 453 -2.87 -13.13 0.84
N GLY A 454 -3.31 -12.17 1.63
CA GLY A 454 -2.55 -11.00 2.03
C GLY A 454 -3.38 -10.04 2.84
N ARG A 455 -2.90 -8.80 3.08
CA ARG A 455 -3.71 -7.80 3.76
C ARG A 455 -4.81 -7.25 2.87
N GLY A 456 -5.96 -6.94 3.48
CA GLY A 456 -7.14 -6.45 2.78
C GLY A 456 -8.35 -6.28 3.68
N PRO A 457 -9.58 -6.15 3.10
CA PRO A 457 -9.87 -6.09 1.67
C PRO A 457 -9.48 -4.76 0.99
N GLN A 458 -9.46 -3.63 1.74
CA GLN A 458 -9.11 -2.31 1.24
C GLN A 458 -7.63 -2.20 0.84
N GLU A 459 -7.30 -1.16 0.06
CA GLU A 459 -5.91 -0.83 -0.22
C GLU A 459 -5.16 -0.50 1.07
N ASN A 460 -3.88 -0.83 1.09
CA ASN A 460 -3.02 -0.59 2.21
C ASN A 460 -1.55 -0.46 1.75
N TYR A 461 -0.75 0.25 2.54
CA TYR A 461 0.66 0.54 2.27
C TYR A 461 1.49 0.23 3.51
N CYS A 462 2.78 0.11 3.40
CA CYS A 462 3.65 -0.31 4.52
C CYS A 462 3.55 0.59 5.76
N ASP A 463 3.17 1.87 5.58
CA ASP A 463 2.92 2.84 6.66
C ASP A 463 1.43 3.02 7.00
N ARG A 464 0.53 2.25 6.33
CA ARG A 464 -0.92 2.28 6.53
C ARG A 464 -1.52 0.90 6.27
N ASN A 465 -1.29 -0.05 7.14
CA ASN A 465 -1.78 -1.43 7.01
C ASN A 465 -2.22 -2.08 8.33
N THR A 466 -2.20 -1.36 9.43
CA THR A 466 -2.62 -1.87 10.75
C THR A 466 -4.10 -2.24 10.75
N GLY A 467 -4.92 -1.47 10.01
CA GLY A 467 -6.35 -1.71 9.84
C GLY A 467 -6.72 -2.82 8.85
N ALA A 468 -5.74 -3.40 8.15
CA ALA A 468 -5.96 -4.44 7.14
C ALA A 468 -5.49 -5.80 7.64
N LEU A 469 -6.40 -6.75 7.82
CA LEU A 469 -6.06 -8.10 8.27
C LEU A 469 -5.48 -8.94 7.13
N VAL A 470 -4.58 -9.87 7.48
CA VAL A 470 -4.17 -10.94 6.58
C VAL A 470 -5.33 -11.93 6.45
N GLY A 471 -5.78 -12.17 5.23
CA GLY A 471 -6.92 -13.03 4.94
C GLY A 471 -6.94 -13.45 3.48
N LEU A 472 -7.92 -14.32 3.15
CA LEU A 472 -8.19 -14.74 1.78
C LEU A 472 -9.32 -13.85 1.21
N TYR A 473 -8.97 -13.04 0.21
CA TYR A 473 -9.89 -12.08 -0.41
C TYR A 473 -10.07 -12.36 -1.90
N ASN A 474 -11.16 -11.86 -2.46
CA ASN A 474 -11.44 -11.92 -3.89
C ASN A 474 -12.26 -10.70 -4.34
N GLY A 475 -12.19 -10.39 -5.62
CA GLY A 475 -12.94 -9.30 -6.26
C GLY A 475 -12.59 -9.21 -7.74
N LYS A 476 -13.16 -8.23 -8.42
CA LYS A 476 -12.73 -7.87 -9.77
C LYS A 476 -11.56 -6.88 -9.72
N VAL A 477 -10.74 -6.89 -10.76
CA VAL A 477 -9.65 -5.91 -10.90
C VAL A 477 -10.20 -4.48 -10.84
N LYS A 478 -11.32 -4.20 -11.49
CA LYS A 478 -11.96 -2.88 -11.44
C LYS A 478 -12.35 -2.42 -10.02
N ASP A 479 -12.66 -3.37 -9.13
CA ASP A 479 -13.06 -3.08 -7.75
C ASP A 479 -11.85 -2.73 -6.86
N GLN A 480 -10.63 -2.87 -7.38
CA GLN A 480 -9.40 -2.51 -6.67
C GLN A 480 -9.00 -1.04 -6.90
N TYR A 481 -9.60 -0.40 -7.90
CA TYR A 481 -9.40 1.03 -8.16
C TYR A 481 -10.10 1.88 -7.10
N TRP A 482 -9.35 2.77 -6.45
CA TRP A 482 -9.92 3.79 -5.60
C TRP A 482 -9.84 5.16 -6.29
N ALA A 483 -11.02 5.75 -6.53
CA ALA A 483 -11.16 6.98 -7.30
C ALA A 483 -10.92 8.22 -6.42
N TYR A 484 -9.67 8.44 -5.97
CA TYR A 484 -9.31 9.70 -5.34
C TYR A 484 -9.68 10.86 -6.25
N ILE A 485 -10.17 11.96 -5.67
CA ILE A 485 -10.72 13.09 -6.44
C ILE A 485 -9.75 13.64 -7.49
N ARG A 486 -8.46 13.64 -7.18
CA ARG A 486 -7.36 13.78 -8.11
C ARG A 486 -6.72 12.41 -8.32
N PRO A 487 -6.58 11.91 -9.58
CA PRO A 487 -5.94 10.64 -9.86
C PRO A 487 -4.51 10.56 -9.30
N GLN A 488 -4.17 9.46 -8.64
CA GLN A 488 -2.88 9.22 -8.01
C GLN A 488 -2.70 7.72 -7.73
N GLU A 489 -1.58 7.29 -7.16
CA GLU A 489 -1.33 5.91 -6.72
C GLU A 489 -2.49 5.40 -5.87
N ASN A 490 -2.94 4.18 -6.15
CA ASN A 490 -4.05 3.54 -5.43
C ASN A 490 -4.02 2.01 -5.58
N GLY A 491 -4.86 1.32 -4.80
CA GLY A 491 -5.18 -0.10 -4.97
C GLY A 491 -4.15 -1.09 -4.43
N ASN A 492 -3.02 -0.66 -3.85
CA ASN A 492 -2.00 -1.55 -3.34
C ASN A 492 -2.48 -2.47 -2.20
N LYS A 493 -1.92 -3.68 -2.12
CA LYS A 493 -2.10 -4.66 -1.03
C LYS A 493 -0.72 -5.07 -0.54
N THR A 494 -0.48 -5.04 0.77
CA THR A 494 0.78 -5.47 1.39
C THR A 494 0.70 -6.90 1.93
N ASP A 495 1.84 -7.45 2.30
CA ASP A 495 1.99 -8.78 2.89
C ASP A 495 1.30 -9.88 2.06
N VAL A 496 1.35 -9.77 0.73
CA VAL A 496 0.71 -10.73 -0.18
C VAL A 496 1.58 -11.98 -0.29
N ARG A 497 1.03 -13.11 0.18
CA ARG A 497 1.64 -14.43 0.03
C ARG A 497 1.53 -14.89 -1.41
N TRP A 498 0.33 -14.73 -1.96
CA TRP A 498 0.06 -15.00 -3.35
C TRP A 498 -1.13 -14.19 -3.86
N VAL A 499 -1.16 -13.97 -5.18
CA VAL A 499 -2.28 -13.37 -5.91
C VAL A 499 -2.52 -14.15 -7.19
N ALA A 500 -3.78 -14.35 -7.54
CA ALA A 500 -4.18 -15.02 -8.79
C ALA A 500 -5.11 -14.12 -9.61
N PHE A 501 -4.87 -14.11 -10.92
CA PHE A 501 -5.72 -13.44 -11.91
C PHE A 501 -6.29 -14.50 -12.83
N LYS A 502 -7.61 -14.67 -12.83
CA LYS A 502 -8.31 -15.76 -13.54
C LYS A 502 -9.33 -15.20 -14.52
N ASN A 503 -9.48 -15.88 -15.65
CA ASN A 503 -10.59 -15.64 -16.57
C ASN A 503 -11.88 -16.32 -16.09
N ASN A 504 -12.97 -16.16 -16.82
CA ASN A 504 -14.26 -16.74 -16.45
C ASN A 504 -14.30 -18.28 -16.59
N GLU A 505 -13.36 -18.88 -17.29
CA GLU A 505 -13.19 -20.34 -17.39
C GLU A 505 -12.47 -20.91 -16.16
N GLY A 506 -11.84 -20.05 -15.34
CA GLY A 506 -11.09 -20.42 -14.15
C GLY A 506 -9.60 -20.66 -14.39
N ASN A 507 -9.13 -20.49 -15.63
CA ASN A 507 -7.71 -20.53 -15.97
C ASN A 507 -7.05 -19.18 -15.65
N GLY A 508 -5.79 -19.19 -15.26
CA GLY A 508 -5.13 -17.93 -14.91
C GLY A 508 -3.66 -18.04 -14.52
N LEU A 509 -3.17 -16.93 -14.00
CA LEU A 509 -1.82 -16.77 -13.49
C LEU A 509 -1.85 -16.57 -11.98
N LEU A 510 -1.19 -17.46 -11.24
CA LEU A 510 -0.93 -17.36 -9.81
C LEU A 510 0.49 -16.82 -9.62
N SER A 511 0.64 -15.72 -8.89
CA SER A 511 1.92 -15.14 -8.49
C SER A 511 2.13 -15.37 -7.00
N ILE A 512 3.28 -15.94 -6.61
CA ILE A 512 3.59 -16.35 -5.24
C ILE A 512 4.85 -15.60 -4.79
N GLY A 513 4.77 -14.86 -3.71
CA GLY A 513 5.88 -14.05 -3.19
C GLY A 513 6.93 -14.87 -2.42
N SER A 514 8.19 -14.43 -2.54
CA SER A 514 9.32 -14.91 -1.73
C SER A 514 10.41 -13.82 -1.67
N PRO A 515 10.42 -12.98 -0.65
CA PRO A 515 9.45 -12.85 0.46
C PRO A 515 8.06 -12.34 0.03
N LEU A 516 7.23 -11.94 0.99
CA LEU A 516 5.89 -11.38 0.74
C LEU A 516 5.97 -10.18 -0.20
N LEU A 517 4.93 -10.00 -1.03
CA LEU A 517 4.86 -8.95 -2.02
C LEU A 517 3.92 -7.80 -1.61
N SER A 518 4.13 -6.64 -2.20
CA SER A 518 3.11 -5.62 -2.40
C SER A 518 2.55 -5.78 -3.81
N VAL A 519 1.22 -5.74 -3.94
CA VAL A 519 0.55 -6.00 -5.23
C VAL A 519 -0.51 -4.96 -5.52
N SER A 520 -0.52 -4.42 -6.73
CA SER A 520 -1.63 -3.65 -7.28
C SER A 520 -2.04 -4.17 -8.65
N ALA A 521 -3.32 -4.02 -8.99
CA ALA A 521 -3.84 -4.43 -10.29
C ALA A 521 -4.95 -3.48 -10.75
N HIS A 522 -4.85 -3.03 -12.01
CA HIS A 522 -5.76 -2.05 -12.59
C HIS A 522 -6.08 -2.34 -14.05
N HIS A 523 -7.21 -1.81 -14.53
CA HIS A 523 -7.48 -1.69 -15.96
C HIS A 523 -6.93 -0.37 -16.55
N ASN A 524 -5.89 0.14 -15.94
CA ASN A 524 -5.23 1.40 -16.26
C ASN A 524 -3.72 1.18 -16.21
N LEU A 525 -2.99 2.02 -16.87
CA LEU A 525 -1.55 2.13 -16.67
C LEU A 525 -1.26 3.15 -15.56
N MET A 526 -0.06 3.11 -15.01
CA MET A 526 0.38 4.04 -13.97
C MET A 526 0.25 5.50 -14.46
N GLU A 527 0.57 5.76 -15.73
CA GLU A 527 0.48 7.09 -16.34
C GLU A 527 -0.96 7.65 -16.40
N ASP A 528 -1.98 6.79 -16.37
CA ASP A 528 -3.39 7.23 -16.33
C ASP A 528 -3.75 7.85 -14.97
N PHE A 529 -3.00 7.53 -13.92
CA PHE A 529 -3.15 8.10 -12.58
C PHE A 529 -2.17 9.25 -12.31
N GLU A 530 -1.24 9.51 -13.22
CA GLU A 530 -0.23 10.53 -13.03
C GLU A 530 -0.65 11.86 -13.67
N SER A 531 -0.67 12.92 -12.86
CA SER A 531 -0.79 14.28 -13.36
C SER A 531 0.62 14.86 -13.52
N PRO A 532 1.07 15.20 -14.72
CA PRO A 532 2.42 15.72 -14.94
C PRO A 532 2.64 17.12 -14.35
N VAL A 533 1.58 17.79 -13.92
CA VAL A 533 1.62 19.16 -13.42
C VAL A 533 0.96 19.26 -12.06
N ARG A 534 1.70 19.79 -11.09
CA ARG A 534 1.16 20.16 -9.77
C ARG A 534 0.18 21.32 -9.93
N THR A 535 -1.05 21.15 -9.43
CA THR A 535 -2.12 22.16 -9.53
C THR A 535 -2.22 23.05 -8.29
N VAL A 536 -1.41 22.81 -7.26
CA VAL A 536 -1.47 23.56 -6.01
C VAL A 536 -0.75 24.89 -6.14
N GLY A 537 -1.46 25.96 -5.86
CA GLY A 537 -0.89 27.29 -5.63
C GLY A 537 -0.55 28.12 -6.86
N ARG A 538 -1.05 27.79 -8.07
CA ARG A 538 -0.94 28.68 -9.25
C ARG A 538 -1.97 28.39 -10.30
N VAL A 539 -2.33 29.45 -11.00
CA VAL A 539 -2.97 29.43 -12.30
C VAL A 539 -2.19 28.53 -13.26
N TYR A 540 -2.90 27.80 -14.09
CA TYR A 540 -2.31 27.02 -15.15
C TYR A 540 -1.52 27.95 -16.09
N ASP A 541 -0.23 27.77 -16.18
CA ASP A 541 0.67 28.49 -17.07
C ASP A 541 0.64 27.93 -18.52
N GLY A 542 -0.55 27.59 -18.98
CA GLY A 542 -0.80 27.08 -20.35
C GLY A 542 -0.51 25.61 -20.57
N VAL A 543 -0.10 24.86 -19.54
CA VAL A 543 0.08 23.41 -19.63
C VAL A 543 -1.24 22.69 -19.44
N THR A 544 -1.66 21.88 -20.41
CA THR A 544 -2.84 21.04 -20.29
C THR A 544 -2.58 19.97 -19.23
N VAL A 545 -3.32 20.04 -18.12
CA VAL A 545 -3.31 18.99 -17.10
C VAL A 545 -4.08 17.80 -17.66
N VAL A 546 -3.38 16.69 -17.88
CA VAL A 546 -3.98 15.41 -18.25
C VAL A 546 -4.39 14.70 -16.97
N ASN A 547 -5.61 14.12 -16.95
CA ASN A 547 -6.12 13.33 -15.83
C ASN A 547 -6.22 14.12 -14.51
N ARG A 548 -6.92 15.24 -14.56
CA ARG A 548 -7.18 16.10 -13.42
C ARG A 548 -8.28 15.55 -12.50
N HIS A 549 -9.27 14.89 -13.09
CA HIS A 549 -10.46 14.37 -12.41
C HIS A 549 -10.65 12.88 -12.65
N THR A 550 -11.47 12.24 -11.82
CA THR A 550 -11.82 10.83 -11.97
C THR A 550 -12.43 10.50 -13.33
N THR A 551 -13.16 11.46 -13.94
CA THR A 551 -13.72 11.33 -15.29
C THR A 551 -12.68 11.31 -16.40
N ASP A 552 -11.45 11.73 -16.13
CA ASP A 552 -10.36 11.70 -17.12
C ASP A 552 -9.69 10.32 -17.19
N VAL A 553 -9.82 9.53 -16.13
CA VAL A 553 -9.27 8.16 -16.04
C VAL A 553 -10.20 7.20 -16.77
N LYS A 554 -9.72 6.61 -17.87
CA LYS A 554 -10.49 5.66 -18.68
C LYS A 554 -9.86 4.28 -18.62
N GLU A 555 -10.68 3.24 -18.42
CA GLU A 555 -10.23 1.86 -18.45
C GLU A 555 -9.66 1.49 -19.81
N ARG A 556 -8.59 0.71 -19.81
CA ARG A 556 -7.95 0.11 -20.98
C ARG A 556 -8.32 -1.38 -21.11
N PRO A 557 -8.19 -1.97 -22.31
CA PRO A 557 -8.52 -3.40 -22.53
C PRO A 557 -7.40 -4.34 -22.03
N LEU A 558 -6.91 -4.13 -20.80
CA LEU A 558 -5.82 -4.88 -20.19
C LEU A 558 -6.01 -5.02 -18.66
N VAL A 559 -5.18 -5.83 -18.03
CA VAL A 559 -4.95 -5.85 -16.59
C VAL A 559 -3.46 -5.58 -16.36
N SER A 560 -3.13 -4.39 -15.85
CA SER A 560 -1.77 -4.03 -15.42
C SER A 560 -1.56 -4.50 -13.99
N VAL A 561 -0.53 -5.30 -13.76
CA VAL A 561 -0.21 -5.92 -12.46
C VAL A 561 1.18 -5.51 -12.02
N ASN A 562 1.30 -4.96 -10.83
CA ASN A 562 2.57 -4.77 -10.15
C ASN A 562 2.80 -5.88 -9.13
N LEU A 563 3.95 -6.51 -9.21
CA LEU A 563 4.47 -7.50 -8.26
C LEU A 563 5.73 -6.91 -7.62
N ASP A 564 5.53 -6.21 -6.51
CA ASP A 564 6.60 -5.42 -5.89
C ASP A 564 7.18 -6.17 -4.68
N TYR A 565 8.50 -6.15 -4.58
CA TYR A 565 9.18 -6.50 -3.34
C TYR A 565 8.80 -5.51 -2.23
N LYS A 566 8.85 -4.20 -2.57
CA LYS A 566 8.46 -3.11 -1.67
C LYS A 566 7.90 -1.94 -2.47
N GLN A 567 6.98 -1.22 -1.85
CA GLN A 567 6.60 0.12 -2.22
C GLN A 567 6.80 1.03 -1.00
N MET A 568 7.30 2.24 -1.19
CA MET A 568 7.45 3.20 -0.09
C MET A 568 6.09 3.60 0.47
N GLY A 569 6.05 4.04 1.72
CA GLY A 569 4.85 4.54 2.37
C GLY A 569 4.26 5.77 1.66
N VAL A 570 2.98 6.05 1.92
CA VAL A 570 2.27 7.21 1.34
C VAL A 570 2.46 8.49 2.15
N GLY A 571 3.00 8.37 3.38
CA GLY A 571 3.15 9.50 4.30
C GLY A 571 1.83 9.91 4.95
N GLY A 572 1.91 10.66 6.04
CA GLY A 572 0.72 11.04 6.79
C GLY A 572 0.85 12.31 7.62
N ASP A 573 2.04 12.90 7.76
CA ASP A 573 2.21 14.07 8.63
C ASP A 573 1.51 15.30 8.05
N ASN A 574 1.82 15.65 6.80
CA ASN A 574 1.16 16.74 6.06
C ASN A 574 1.34 16.60 4.54
N SER A 575 0.69 17.47 3.76
CA SER A 575 0.72 17.43 2.29
C SER A 575 1.50 18.61 1.67
N TRP A 576 2.36 19.30 2.41
CA TRP A 576 3.10 20.48 1.93
C TRP A 576 4.60 20.49 2.29
N GLY A 577 5.19 19.35 2.59
CA GLY A 577 6.64 19.26 2.82
C GLY A 577 7.10 18.05 3.60
N ALA A 578 6.24 17.45 4.43
CA ALA A 578 6.61 16.26 5.18
C ALA A 578 6.90 15.09 4.24
N ARG A 579 8.04 14.45 4.46
CA ARG A 579 8.43 13.24 3.74
C ARG A 579 7.93 12.02 4.49
N THR A 580 7.73 10.93 3.77
CA THR A 580 7.52 9.61 4.36
C THR A 580 8.60 9.30 5.39
N HIS A 581 8.25 8.74 6.55
CA HIS A 581 9.18 8.40 7.62
C HIS A 581 10.22 7.38 7.14
N LYS A 582 11.45 7.47 7.69
CA LYS A 582 12.63 6.73 7.22
C LYS A 582 12.42 5.21 7.16
N GLN A 583 11.69 4.63 8.12
CA GLN A 583 11.42 3.20 8.19
C GLN A 583 10.53 2.70 7.02
N TYR A 584 9.85 3.61 6.33
CA TYR A 584 8.95 3.31 5.20
C TYR A 584 9.54 3.71 3.84
N LEU A 585 10.82 4.10 3.79
CA LEU A 585 11.56 4.41 2.57
C LEU A 585 12.30 3.19 2.04
N ILE A 586 12.62 3.22 0.74
CA ILE A 586 13.45 2.21 0.07
C ILE A 586 14.79 2.90 -0.29
N THR A 587 15.81 2.69 0.53
CA THR A 587 17.08 3.44 0.46
C THR A 587 18.34 2.59 0.41
N ASP A 588 18.22 1.25 0.51
CA ASP A 588 19.37 0.37 0.45
C ASP A 588 19.98 0.34 -0.95
N LYS A 589 21.28 0.07 -1.03
CA LYS A 589 22.00 -0.01 -2.29
C LYS A 589 21.85 -1.36 -3.01
N GLU A 590 21.41 -2.40 -2.31
CA GLU A 590 21.28 -3.75 -2.86
C GLU A 590 19.94 -4.36 -2.42
N TYR A 591 19.25 -4.97 -3.37
CA TYR A 591 18.01 -5.71 -3.14
C TYR A 591 18.04 -7.04 -3.87
N SER A 592 17.58 -8.10 -3.20
CA SER A 592 17.34 -9.40 -3.82
C SER A 592 15.96 -9.89 -3.44
N TYR A 593 15.16 -10.28 -4.42
CA TYR A 593 13.83 -10.81 -4.19
C TYR A 593 13.43 -11.78 -5.30
N SER A 594 12.46 -12.61 -5.03
CA SER A 594 11.93 -13.53 -6.02
C SER A 594 10.41 -13.64 -5.90
N PHE A 595 9.79 -14.13 -6.97
CA PHE A 595 8.42 -14.60 -6.98
C PHE A 595 8.28 -15.75 -7.98
N ARG A 596 7.24 -16.54 -7.81
CA ARG A 596 6.92 -17.62 -8.74
C ARG A 596 5.64 -17.28 -9.49
N LEU A 597 5.64 -17.53 -10.78
CA LEU A 597 4.48 -17.45 -11.67
C LEU A 597 4.04 -18.87 -12.01
N LYS A 598 2.81 -19.22 -11.68
CA LYS A 598 2.25 -20.54 -11.95
C LYS A 598 0.99 -20.43 -12.79
N LEU A 599 0.95 -21.12 -13.92
CA LEU A 599 -0.26 -21.23 -14.74
C LEU A 599 -1.21 -22.22 -14.08
N VAL A 600 -2.42 -21.77 -13.76
CA VAL A 600 -3.42 -22.53 -13.00
C VAL A 600 -4.69 -22.77 -13.80
N LYS A 601 -5.38 -23.87 -13.48
CA LYS A 601 -6.64 -24.29 -14.08
C LYS A 601 -7.79 -24.17 -13.09
N LYS A 602 -9.00 -24.26 -13.62
CA LYS A 602 -10.21 -24.37 -12.80
C LYS A 602 -10.10 -25.59 -11.87
N GLY A 603 -10.29 -25.37 -10.58
CA GLY A 603 -10.26 -26.42 -9.55
C GLY A 603 -8.91 -26.63 -8.88
N ASP A 604 -7.84 -25.96 -9.35
CA ASP A 604 -6.55 -25.97 -8.66
C ASP A 604 -6.68 -25.32 -7.26
N ASP A 605 -6.13 -25.98 -6.23
CA ASP A 605 -6.04 -25.43 -4.87
C ASP A 605 -4.85 -24.46 -4.78
N LEU A 606 -5.15 -23.18 -4.93
CA LEU A 606 -4.14 -22.11 -4.97
C LEU A 606 -3.34 -22.02 -3.66
N ASN A 607 -3.97 -22.20 -2.50
CA ASN A 607 -3.29 -22.23 -1.22
C ASN A 607 -2.28 -23.38 -1.16
N SER A 608 -2.68 -24.58 -1.58
CA SER A 608 -1.79 -25.74 -1.60
C SER A 608 -0.61 -25.56 -2.54
N ILE A 609 -0.85 -25.02 -3.74
CA ILE A 609 0.21 -24.71 -4.71
C ILE A 609 1.18 -23.66 -4.14
N ALA A 610 0.65 -22.59 -3.57
CA ALA A 610 1.46 -21.48 -3.08
C ALA A 610 2.43 -21.89 -1.95
N ARG A 611 1.98 -22.74 -1.01
CA ARG A 611 2.80 -23.20 0.11
C ARG A 611 3.77 -24.35 -0.21
N THR A 612 3.63 -24.96 -1.39
CA THR A 612 4.53 -26.05 -1.82
C THR A 612 5.85 -25.47 -2.34
N LYS A 613 6.97 -26.01 -1.89
CA LYS A 613 8.32 -25.63 -2.34
C LYS A 613 8.73 -26.44 -3.56
N ILE A 614 9.48 -25.81 -4.46
CA ILE A 614 10.11 -26.51 -5.58
C ILE A 614 11.41 -27.18 -5.07
N ASP A 615 11.52 -28.48 -5.27
CA ASP A 615 12.77 -29.20 -5.15
C ASP A 615 13.45 -29.23 -6.52
N ALA A 616 14.39 -28.31 -6.71
CA ALA A 616 15.12 -28.14 -7.97
C ALA A 616 16.36 -29.05 -8.05
N THR A 617 16.40 -30.21 -7.38
CA THR A 617 17.49 -31.17 -7.52
C THR A 617 17.60 -31.59 -8.99
N PRO A 618 18.73 -31.33 -9.70
CA PRO A 618 18.81 -31.62 -11.13
C PRO A 618 18.71 -33.13 -11.38
N VAL A 619 17.71 -33.55 -12.14
CA VAL A 619 17.69 -34.91 -12.71
C VAL A 619 18.72 -34.91 -13.86
N PRO A 620 19.73 -35.80 -13.87
CA PRO A 620 20.74 -35.81 -14.91
C PRO A 620 20.15 -35.91 -16.30
N VAL A 621 20.60 -35.07 -17.22
CA VAL A 621 20.22 -35.14 -18.63
C VAL A 621 20.84 -36.41 -19.24
N GLU A 622 20.03 -37.35 -19.75
CA GLU A 622 20.57 -38.37 -20.64
C GLU A 622 21.26 -37.67 -21.82
N LYS A 623 22.56 -37.94 -21.99
CA LYS A 623 23.35 -37.33 -23.07
C LYS A 623 22.75 -37.69 -24.42
N VAL A 624 21.94 -36.81 -24.98
CA VAL A 624 21.55 -36.87 -26.39
C VAL A 624 22.82 -36.62 -27.21
N ASN A 625 23.24 -37.65 -27.90
CA ASN A 625 24.41 -37.63 -28.81
C ASN A 625 24.09 -36.69 -29.99
N ILE A 626 24.43 -35.42 -29.90
CA ILE A 626 24.31 -34.47 -31.00
C ILE A 626 25.44 -34.74 -31.99
N LYS A 627 25.23 -35.68 -32.89
CA LYS A 627 26.01 -35.83 -34.11
C LYS A 627 25.55 -34.84 -35.20
N ASP A 628 25.59 -33.56 -34.96
CA ASP A 628 25.41 -32.51 -35.98
C ASP A 628 26.04 -31.17 -35.57
N LYS A 629 27.29 -31.21 -35.08
CA LYS A 629 28.13 -30.02 -34.91
C LYS A 629 29.03 -29.69 -36.10
N ALA A 630 28.63 -30.05 -37.32
CA ALA A 630 29.49 -29.90 -38.48
C ALA A 630 28.92 -29.08 -39.67
N LYS A 631 27.97 -28.17 -39.46
CA LYS A 631 27.49 -27.30 -40.57
C LYS A 631 27.36 -25.79 -40.30
N ILE A 632 27.74 -25.28 -39.13
CA ILE A 632 27.66 -23.81 -38.84
C ILE A 632 29.06 -23.16 -38.74
N GLY A 633 30.09 -23.78 -39.27
CA GLY A 633 31.48 -23.30 -39.19
C GLY A 633 32.14 -22.90 -40.52
N LYS A 634 31.41 -22.68 -41.62
CA LYS A 634 32.04 -22.39 -42.94
C LYS A 634 31.30 -21.37 -43.81
N ILE A 635 30.79 -20.27 -43.29
CA ILE A 635 30.40 -19.11 -44.09
C ILE A 635 30.88 -17.85 -43.34
N ALA A 636 32.16 -17.64 -43.28
CA ALA A 636 32.78 -16.36 -42.97
C ALA A 636 34.29 -16.42 -43.22
N LYS A 637 34.72 -16.73 -44.45
CA LYS A 637 36.07 -16.40 -44.98
C LYS A 637 36.09 -16.59 -46.50
N SER A 638 35.58 -15.62 -47.22
CA SER A 638 36.08 -15.34 -48.57
C SER A 638 35.63 -13.92 -48.98
N ASN A 639 36.61 -13.18 -49.42
CA ASN A 639 36.54 -11.94 -50.21
C ASN A 639 36.65 -10.60 -49.46
N GLY A 640 37.85 -10.13 -49.46
CA GLY A 640 38.25 -8.75 -49.25
C GLY A 640 39.70 -8.55 -49.63
N LYS A 641 40.01 -8.50 -50.93
CA LYS A 641 41.29 -7.92 -51.42
C LYS A 641 41.15 -6.41 -51.50
N PRO A 642 42.19 -5.65 -51.12
CA PRO A 642 42.17 -4.18 -51.24
C PRO A 642 42.48 -3.75 -52.68
N VAL A 643 41.70 -2.83 -53.23
CA VAL A 643 42.05 -2.07 -54.42
C VAL A 643 42.69 -0.77 -53.93
N LYS A 644 43.94 -0.57 -54.37
CA LYS A 644 44.64 0.73 -54.40
C LYS A 644 44.06 1.58 -55.56
N ASN A 645 43.64 2.77 -55.23
CA ASN A 645 44.13 4.07 -55.72
C ASN A 645 43.42 5.18 -54.98
#